data_77c67dac94c32fe26b5bf233ffa20775
#
_entry.id   77c67dac94c32fe26b5bf233ffa20775
#
_cell.length_a   1.000
_cell.length_b   1.000
_cell.length_c   1.000
_cell.angle_alpha   90.00
_cell.angle_beta   90.00
_cell.angle_gamma   90.00
#
_symmetry.space_group_name_H-M   'P 1'
#
loop_
_entity.id
_entity.type
_entity.pdbx_description
1 polymer ?
#
loop_
_entity_poly.entity_id
_entity_poly.type
_entity_poly.pdbx_seq_one_letter_code
_entity_poly.pdbx_strand_id
1 'polypeptide(L)'
;MQPETNRQTHPLSYKHKIAIGISLLLLCSSTLLLGQTKFTVSGTIKQKSSGETLIGVAVGVLEKPTVGVTTNEYGFYSLSLPQGNYTLRFSYIGYEQQSIPVALNANVTVNVNLADGVSLQEVVVSSKKEDENLTSSAMGTEILNMKTAAKIPVVFGEKDLVKTIQLMPGVKSNGEGSNGFSVRGGATDQNLILLDEAPVYNASHLLGMFSTFNSDAIKDATIIKGNSPAQFGGRLSSVLDVKMKEGNNKNYQVSGGIGLISSRLTIEGPIQKEKSSFIISGRRTYADLFARLSSDLKDVKLYFYDLNAKANLAINDKNKLYFSGYFGKDVLGVSKTFGSDWGNSTATLRWNSVLSSKLFSNTSIIYSNYDFNVGFKSEGGEINFNSHIKDLNLKQDFTFYPNADNTIRFGFNVIHHTITPTKAEGSDIVNTKKSRIGLENAVYTNNSWKVSEKINLDYGLRFSFYNVMGGDTYHIYEQNQLPQSVELKKGKVGKTYFNLEPRLSANYRVTSTASVKMGYARNTQNLHLMSNSTGGSPTDQWIGNSYNIKPEIADQVSLGLSKNFNDNALELNTEVYYKSMQHQIDYRDGADINTVPDVESELLFGKGRAYGVEILLKKKTGTLTGWIGYTLSKTERQIEGINNGQWYNAKQDRTHDLSIVGVYTLSPRWTLSGTFIYTTGNAVTFPTGKYLLNNMLVYQYGNRNADRMPATHRFDIGVTYEKPSKGKFQSSWSFGLYNAYGRKNPYAITFKENKINPEKIDAVQTSLFQWVPSVTYNFKF
;
A
#
# COMPACT_ATOMS: atom_id res chain seq x y z
N MET A 1 17.38 -64.00 -30.43
CA MET A 1 18.45 -63.27 -31.13
C MET A 1 17.84 -62.16 -31.91
N GLN A 2 17.91 -60.95 -31.39
CA GLN A 2 17.78 -59.67 -32.12
C GLN A 2 18.59 -58.66 -31.34
N PRO A 3 19.41 -57.81 -31.94
CA PRO A 3 20.35 -56.92 -31.25
C PRO A 3 19.70 -55.60 -30.90
N GLU A 4 19.91 -55.15 -29.65
CA GLU A 4 19.62 -53.78 -29.18
C GLU A 4 20.55 -52.78 -29.85
N THR A 5 19.98 -51.78 -30.52
CA THR A 5 20.70 -50.62 -31.02
C THR A 5 20.77 -49.53 -29.95
N ASN A 6 21.91 -49.40 -29.35
CA ASN A 6 22.29 -48.39 -28.39
C ASN A 6 22.55 -47.04 -29.13
N ARG A 7 21.63 -46.05 -29.05
CA ARG A 7 21.89 -44.68 -29.54
C ARG A 7 22.55 -43.88 -28.42
N GLN A 8 23.88 -43.76 -28.53
CA GLN A 8 24.64 -42.80 -27.77
C GLN A 8 24.37 -41.39 -28.29
N THR A 9 23.76 -40.55 -27.47
CA THR A 9 23.69 -39.11 -27.68
C THR A 9 25.00 -38.47 -27.22
N HIS A 10 25.85 -38.04 -28.12
CA HIS A 10 27.07 -37.28 -27.81
C HIS A 10 26.69 -35.87 -27.30
N PRO A 11 27.19 -35.41 -26.14
CA PRO A 11 27.01 -34.03 -25.70
C PRO A 11 27.85 -33.10 -26.60
N LEU A 12 27.21 -32.07 -27.14
CA LEU A 12 27.86 -30.99 -27.90
C LEU A 12 29.06 -30.42 -27.11
N SER A 13 30.22 -30.40 -27.74
CA SER A 13 31.48 -29.94 -27.12
C SER A 13 31.40 -28.48 -26.72
N TYR A 14 32.12 -28.11 -25.66
CA TYR A 14 32.18 -26.76 -25.09
C TYR A 14 32.50 -25.66 -26.13
N LYS A 15 33.23 -25.97 -27.16
CA LYS A 15 33.57 -25.09 -28.30
C LYS A 15 32.33 -24.73 -29.14
N HIS A 16 31.38 -25.65 -29.32
CA HIS A 16 30.14 -25.37 -30.06
C HIS A 16 29.19 -24.50 -29.29
N LYS A 17 29.16 -24.59 -27.96
CA LYS A 17 28.33 -23.73 -27.09
C LYS A 17 28.83 -22.28 -27.07
N ILE A 18 30.15 -22.09 -27.11
CA ILE A 18 30.78 -20.76 -27.22
C ILE A 18 30.54 -20.15 -28.59
N ALA A 19 30.66 -20.95 -29.68
CA ALA A 19 30.40 -20.48 -31.03
C ALA A 19 28.94 -20.04 -31.26
N ILE A 20 27.97 -20.77 -30.69
CA ILE A 20 26.54 -20.39 -30.72
C ILE A 20 26.30 -19.13 -29.91
N GLY A 21 26.94 -18.97 -28.75
CA GLY A 21 26.86 -17.75 -27.92
C GLY A 21 27.43 -16.52 -28.61
N ILE A 22 28.57 -16.66 -29.30
CA ILE A 22 29.23 -15.59 -30.09
C ILE A 22 28.41 -15.27 -31.34
N SER A 23 27.83 -16.26 -32.02
CA SER A 23 26.96 -16.04 -33.18
C SER A 23 25.65 -15.35 -32.82
N LEU A 24 25.05 -15.64 -31.66
CA LEU A 24 23.90 -14.88 -31.14
C LEU A 24 24.26 -13.42 -30.76
N LEU A 25 25.46 -13.20 -30.21
CA LEU A 25 25.94 -11.82 -29.93
C LEU A 25 26.27 -11.05 -31.22
N LEU A 26 26.77 -11.68 -32.26
CA LEU A 26 27.08 -11.07 -33.56
C LEU A 26 25.81 -10.80 -34.42
N LEU A 27 24.74 -11.57 -34.26
CA LEU A 27 23.45 -11.30 -34.89
C LEU A 27 22.72 -10.10 -34.30
N CYS A 28 23.09 -9.67 -33.11
CA CYS A 28 22.55 -8.43 -32.47
C CYS A 28 23.28 -7.16 -32.95
N SER A 29 24.36 -7.24 -33.73
CA SER A 29 25.22 -6.08 -34.04
C SER A 29 25.13 -5.56 -35.48
N SER A 30 24.23 -6.05 -36.34
CA SER A 30 24.15 -5.60 -37.73
C SER A 30 22.78 -5.15 -38.20
N THR A 31 22.32 -4.02 -37.62
CA THR A 31 21.43 -3.11 -38.33
C THR A 31 21.91 -1.67 -38.15
N LEU A 32 22.95 -1.29 -38.86
CA LEU A 32 23.23 0.12 -39.19
C LEU A 32 22.14 0.59 -40.18
N LEU A 33 20.90 0.77 -39.69
CA LEU A 33 19.94 1.61 -40.38
C LEU A 33 20.48 3.04 -40.34
N LEU A 34 20.56 3.69 -41.47
CA LEU A 34 20.72 5.15 -41.63
C LEU A 34 19.57 5.85 -40.92
N GLY A 35 19.63 5.91 -39.59
CA GLY A 35 18.61 6.54 -38.74
C GLY A 35 18.71 8.04 -38.91
N GLN A 36 17.60 8.71 -39.27
CA GLN A 36 17.48 10.15 -39.15
C GLN A 36 17.99 10.60 -37.79
N THR A 37 18.84 11.64 -37.77
CA THR A 37 19.36 12.21 -36.52
C THR A 37 18.18 12.54 -35.58
N LYS A 38 18.15 11.92 -34.41
CA LYS A 38 17.11 12.15 -33.40
C LYS A 38 17.65 13.07 -32.32
N PHE A 39 16.88 14.05 -31.96
CA PHE A 39 17.14 14.92 -30.81
C PHE A 39 16.08 14.72 -29.73
N THR A 40 16.39 15.11 -28.51
CA THR A 40 15.55 14.91 -27.35
C THR A 40 15.06 16.25 -26.82
N VAL A 41 13.74 16.39 -26.68
CA VAL A 41 13.13 17.42 -25.85
C VAL A 41 12.85 16.84 -24.49
N SER A 42 13.28 17.51 -23.43
CA SER A 42 13.07 17.07 -22.04
C SER A 42 12.76 18.28 -21.16
N GLY A 43 12.20 18.06 -19.99
CA GLY A 43 11.91 19.13 -19.05
C GLY A 43 11.08 18.69 -17.88
N THR A 44 10.72 19.64 -17.03
CA THR A 44 9.90 19.43 -15.84
C THR A 44 8.59 20.21 -15.96
N ILE A 45 7.48 19.57 -15.59
CA ILE A 45 6.15 20.18 -15.60
C ILE A 45 5.70 20.44 -14.17
N LYS A 46 5.25 21.67 -13.90
CA LYS A 46 4.82 22.14 -12.59
C LYS A 46 3.45 22.79 -12.65
N GLN A 47 2.75 22.80 -11.53
CA GLN A 47 1.53 23.60 -11.35
C GLN A 47 1.89 25.09 -11.26
N LYS A 48 1.21 25.95 -12.03
CA LYS A 48 1.48 27.38 -12.08
C LYS A 48 1.19 28.09 -10.75
N SER A 49 0.16 27.65 -10.01
CA SER A 49 -0.28 28.32 -8.78
C SER A 49 0.58 27.98 -7.55
N SER A 50 1.18 26.78 -7.47
CA SER A 50 1.93 26.30 -6.31
C SER A 50 3.41 26.04 -6.59
N GLY A 51 3.80 25.84 -7.87
CA GLY A 51 5.13 25.38 -8.28
C GLY A 51 5.41 23.90 -8.01
N GLU A 52 4.41 23.12 -7.55
CA GLU A 52 4.50 21.71 -7.31
C GLU A 52 4.66 20.92 -8.62
N THR A 53 5.50 19.88 -8.63
CA THR A 53 5.69 19.03 -9.81
C THR A 53 4.45 18.20 -10.12
N LEU A 54 4.12 18.05 -11.41
CA LEU A 54 2.93 17.31 -11.87
C LEU A 54 3.32 15.94 -12.43
N ILE A 55 2.74 14.89 -11.85
CA ILE A 55 2.95 13.49 -12.21
C ILE A 55 1.93 13.10 -13.29
N GLY A 56 2.36 12.32 -14.30
CA GLY A 56 1.44 11.75 -15.28
C GLY A 56 0.88 12.76 -16.31
N VAL A 57 1.46 13.94 -16.43
CA VAL A 57 1.08 14.91 -17.48
C VAL A 57 1.40 14.31 -18.84
N ALA A 58 0.43 14.27 -19.73
CA ALA A 58 0.61 13.81 -21.11
C ALA A 58 1.32 14.88 -21.93
N VAL A 59 2.42 14.51 -22.59
CA VAL A 59 3.20 15.32 -23.51
C VAL A 59 3.10 14.67 -24.89
N GLY A 60 2.24 15.20 -25.75
CA GLY A 60 2.00 14.72 -27.11
C GLY A 60 2.59 15.65 -28.19
N VAL A 61 2.66 15.15 -29.39
CA VAL A 61 3.12 15.89 -30.59
C VAL A 61 1.93 16.09 -31.51
N LEU A 62 1.54 17.33 -31.81
CA LEU A 62 0.36 17.62 -32.66
C LEU A 62 0.51 17.04 -34.05
N GLU A 63 1.69 17.14 -34.66
CA GLU A 63 2.01 16.63 -35.99
C GLU A 63 2.12 15.10 -36.05
N LYS A 64 2.23 14.45 -34.87
CA LYS A 64 2.33 12.99 -34.72
C LYS A 64 1.46 12.54 -33.51
N PRO A 65 0.13 12.47 -33.65
CA PRO A 65 -0.78 12.25 -32.51
C PRO A 65 -0.57 10.94 -31.74
N THR A 66 0.09 9.95 -32.36
CA THR A 66 0.41 8.66 -31.74
C THR A 66 1.70 8.67 -30.92
N VAL A 67 2.50 9.75 -31.05
CA VAL A 67 3.77 9.91 -30.35
C VAL A 67 3.58 10.81 -29.13
N GLY A 68 3.97 10.32 -27.98
CA GLY A 68 3.90 11.08 -26.73
C GLY A 68 4.43 10.28 -25.57
N VAL A 69 4.72 10.98 -24.48
CA VAL A 69 5.19 10.44 -23.21
C VAL A 69 4.39 11.04 -22.07
N THR A 70 4.55 10.50 -20.86
CA THR A 70 4.00 11.10 -19.64
C THR A 70 5.14 11.52 -18.71
N THR A 71 4.90 12.51 -17.86
CA THR A 71 5.86 12.85 -16.80
C THR A 71 5.98 11.71 -15.79
N ASN A 72 7.21 11.49 -15.29
CA ASN A 72 7.48 10.56 -14.21
C ASN A 72 6.97 11.10 -12.87
N GLU A 73 7.21 10.35 -11.78
CA GLU A 73 6.78 10.68 -10.41
C GLU A 73 7.33 12.03 -9.90
N TYR A 74 8.31 12.62 -10.58
CA TYR A 74 8.96 13.88 -10.23
C TYR A 74 8.69 15.00 -11.23
N GLY A 75 7.70 14.78 -12.12
CA GLY A 75 7.31 15.75 -13.13
C GLY A 75 8.26 15.87 -14.33
N PHE A 76 9.28 15.01 -14.43
CA PHE A 76 10.23 15.01 -15.54
C PHE A 76 9.69 14.20 -16.72
N TYR A 77 9.91 14.70 -17.94
CA TYR A 77 9.62 14.00 -19.19
C TYR A 77 10.81 14.05 -20.15
N SER A 78 10.88 13.09 -21.05
CA SER A 78 11.90 13.00 -22.09
C SER A 78 11.30 12.37 -23.35
N LEU A 79 11.35 13.09 -24.47
CA LEU A 79 10.78 12.66 -25.76
C LEU A 79 11.80 12.85 -26.86
N SER A 80 12.22 11.76 -27.50
CA SER A 80 13.17 11.79 -28.62
C SER A 80 12.43 11.70 -29.96
N LEU A 81 12.69 12.66 -30.85
CA LEU A 81 12.07 12.80 -32.16
C LEU A 81 13.13 13.01 -33.24
N PRO A 82 12.86 12.70 -34.52
CA PRO A 82 13.68 13.14 -35.64
C PRO A 82 13.85 14.66 -35.65
N GLN A 83 14.90 15.16 -36.27
CA GLN A 83 15.08 16.60 -36.50
C GLN A 83 13.86 17.18 -37.22
N GLY A 84 13.35 18.34 -36.78
CA GLY A 84 12.16 18.97 -37.34
C GLY A 84 11.53 20.01 -36.44
N ASN A 85 10.46 20.63 -36.91
CA ASN A 85 9.63 21.54 -36.13
C ASN A 85 8.39 20.80 -35.65
N TYR A 86 8.09 20.92 -34.36
CA TYR A 86 7.00 20.22 -33.71
C TYR A 86 6.24 21.15 -32.77
N THR A 87 4.96 20.91 -32.59
CA THR A 87 4.15 21.55 -31.56
C THR A 87 3.87 20.54 -30.45
N LEU A 88 4.48 20.75 -29.29
CA LEU A 88 4.25 19.91 -28.12
C LEU A 88 2.98 20.34 -27.43
N ARG A 89 2.09 19.39 -27.16
CA ARG A 89 0.85 19.60 -26.41
C ARG A 89 0.98 18.98 -25.03
N PHE A 90 0.77 19.80 -24.00
CA PHE A 90 0.78 19.42 -22.59
C PHE A 90 -0.64 19.39 -22.07
N SER A 91 -1.11 18.24 -21.59
CA SER A 91 -2.47 18.09 -21.08
C SER A 91 -2.51 17.26 -19.80
N TYR A 92 -3.30 17.72 -18.83
CA TYR A 92 -3.54 17.05 -17.57
C TYR A 92 -4.94 17.40 -17.05
N ILE A 93 -5.63 16.42 -16.45
CA ILE A 93 -7.02 16.63 -15.99
C ILE A 93 -7.05 17.69 -14.88
N GLY A 94 -7.94 18.66 -15.01
CA GLY A 94 -8.07 19.79 -14.09
C GLY A 94 -7.11 20.95 -14.34
N TYR A 95 -6.36 20.91 -15.45
CA TYR A 95 -5.43 21.97 -15.87
C TYR A 95 -5.74 22.46 -17.28
N GLU A 96 -5.38 23.70 -17.56
CA GLU A 96 -5.47 24.25 -18.92
C GLU A 96 -4.44 23.58 -19.83
N GLN A 97 -4.90 23.13 -21.00
CA GLN A 97 -4.01 22.58 -22.02
C GLN A 97 -3.09 23.68 -22.57
N GLN A 98 -1.80 23.38 -22.70
CA GLN A 98 -0.81 24.28 -23.26
C GLN A 98 -0.15 23.66 -24.50
N SER A 99 0.07 24.44 -25.55
CA SER A 99 0.81 24.05 -26.76
C SER A 99 2.02 24.95 -26.96
N ILE A 100 3.19 24.35 -27.22
CA ILE A 100 4.47 25.06 -27.35
C ILE A 100 5.17 24.62 -28.63
N PRO A 101 5.48 25.50 -29.58
CA PRO A 101 6.28 25.18 -30.76
C PRO A 101 7.74 24.96 -30.36
N VAL A 102 8.38 23.93 -30.93
CA VAL A 102 9.77 23.58 -30.67
C VAL A 102 10.47 23.25 -31.99
N ALA A 103 11.54 24.00 -32.29
CA ALA A 103 12.47 23.66 -33.37
C ALA A 103 13.53 22.68 -32.84
N LEU A 104 13.43 21.41 -33.20
CA LEU A 104 14.27 20.34 -32.69
C LEU A 104 15.44 20.05 -33.64
N ASN A 105 16.48 20.89 -33.57
CA ASN A 105 17.75 20.76 -34.31
C ASN A 105 18.94 20.38 -33.38
N ALA A 106 18.70 20.36 -32.08
CA ALA A 106 19.58 19.93 -31.00
C ALA A 106 18.74 19.43 -29.84
N ASN A 107 19.37 18.88 -28.78
CA ASN A 107 18.64 18.57 -27.53
C ASN A 107 18.18 19.84 -26.86
N VAL A 108 16.88 19.94 -26.53
CA VAL A 108 16.24 21.13 -25.97
C VAL A 108 15.57 20.81 -24.63
N THR A 109 15.68 21.77 -23.70
CA THR A 109 14.95 21.70 -22.42
C THR A 109 13.75 22.63 -22.46
N VAL A 110 12.53 22.10 -22.23
CA VAL A 110 11.27 22.85 -22.19
C VAL A 110 10.59 22.60 -20.86
N ASN A 111 10.71 23.52 -19.92
CA ASN A 111 9.99 23.47 -18.63
C ASN A 111 8.64 24.18 -18.77
N VAL A 112 7.58 23.57 -18.20
CA VAL A 112 6.20 24.05 -18.39
C VAL A 112 5.52 24.25 -17.03
N ASN A 113 4.78 25.36 -16.91
CA ASN A 113 3.91 25.62 -15.77
C ASN A 113 2.46 25.60 -16.24
N LEU A 114 1.72 24.54 -15.92
CA LEU A 114 0.31 24.41 -16.28
C LEU A 114 -0.55 25.21 -15.32
N ALA A 115 -1.45 26.03 -15.87
CA ALA A 115 -2.45 26.76 -15.09
C ALA A 115 -3.58 25.81 -14.66
N ASP A 116 -4.15 26.08 -13.48
CA ASP A 116 -5.35 25.38 -13.04
C ASP A 116 -6.50 25.69 -14.01
N GLY A 117 -7.15 24.67 -14.54
CA GLY A 117 -8.29 24.83 -15.44
C GLY A 117 -9.51 25.34 -14.67
N VAL A 118 -10.21 26.32 -15.24
CA VAL A 118 -11.51 26.78 -14.75
C VAL A 118 -12.56 25.77 -15.17
N SER A 119 -12.65 24.64 -14.47
CA SER A 119 -13.71 23.67 -14.69
C SER A 119 -14.99 24.15 -14.04
N LEU A 120 -15.78 24.89 -14.80
CA LEU A 120 -17.21 25.07 -14.52
C LEU A 120 -17.90 23.74 -14.83
N GLN A 121 -18.22 22.92 -13.80
CA GLN A 121 -19.19 21.84 -13.84
C GLN A 121 -18.75 20.36 -13.96
N GLU A 122 -17.47 19.98 -13.96
CA GLU A 122 -17.22 18.53 -14.06
C GLU A 122 -16.42 17.98 -12.86
N VAL A 123 -17.08 17.16 -12.04
CA VAL A 123 -16.42 16.38 -10.99
C VAL A 123 -15.76 15.17 -11.65
N VAL A 124 -14.47 15.23 -11.94
CA VAL A 124 -13.73 14.09 -12.47
C VAL A 124 -13.22 13.23 -11.32
N VAL A 125 -13.70 11.99 -11.23
CA VAL A 125 -13.33 11.01 -10.19
C VAL A 125 -11.97 10.36 -10.47
N SER A 126 -11.27 10.72 -11.56
CA SER A 126 -10.00 10.09 -11.94
C SER A 126 -8.91 11.12 -12.20
N SER A 127 -7.71 10.87 -11.66
CA SER A 127 -6.49 11.61 -12.01
C SER A 127 -5.75 11.01 -13.22
N LYS A 128 -6.27 9.93 -13.81
CA LYS A 128 -5.69 9.24 -14.96
C LYS A 128 -6.15 9.88 -16.27
N LYS A 129 -5.34 9.70 -17.34
CA LYS A 129 -5.77 9.97 -18.71
C LYS A 129 -7.10 9.29 -19.00
N GLU A 130 -8.00 9.89 -19.79
CA GLU A 130 -9.35 9.38 -20.00
C GLU A 130 -9.42 7.91 -20.48
N ASP A 131 -8.44 7.47 -21.28
CA ASP A 131 -8.33 6.11 -21.84
C ASP A 131 -7.15 5.31 -21.25
N GLU A 132 -6.59 5.71 -20.09
CA GLU A 132 -5.42 5.05 -19.51
C GLU A 132 -5.71 3.61 -19.13
N ASN A 133 -6.92 3.30 -18.70
CA ASN A 133 -7.34 1.92 -18.43
C ASN A 133 -7.32 1.03 -19.68
N LEU A 134 -7.38 1.61 -20.91
CA LEU A 134 -7.30 0.89 -22.18
C LEU A 134 -5.89 0.80 -22.73
N THR A 135 -5.00 1.73 -22.37
CA THR A 135 -3.65 1.87 -22.96
C THR A 135 -2.54 1.41 -22.04
N SER A 136 -2.72 1.50 -20.72
CA SER A 136 -1.71 1.05 -19.74
C SER A 136 -1.69 -0.48 -19.61
N SER A 137 -0.48 -1.07 -19.58
CA SER A 137 -0.25 -2.48 -19.20
C SER A 137 -0.40 -2.76 -17.71
N ALA A 138 -0.41 -1.71 -16.86
CA ALA A 138 -0.60 -1.86 -15.42
C ALA A 138 -1.94 -2.51 -15.09
N MET A 139 -1.91 -3.63 -14.39
CA MET A 139 -3.09 -4.35 -13.90
C MET A 139 -3.27 -4.11 -12.41
N GLY A 140 -4.54 -4.04 -11.97
CA GLY A 140 -4.85 -3.86 -10.56
C GLY A 140 -4.31 -2.57 -9.97
N THR A 141 -4.02 -1.54 -10.78
CA THR A 141 -3.46 -0.27 -10.33
C THR A 141 -4.53 0.80 -10.33
N GLU A 142 -4.78 1.38 -9.15
CA GLU A 142 -5.68 2.52 -8.99
C GLU A 142 -4.95 3.71 -8.35
N ILE A 143 -5.12 4.89 -8.93
CA ILE A 143 -4.62 6.16 -8.40
C ILE A 143 -5.79 6.90 -7.78
N LEU A 144 -5.67 7.22 -6.50
CA LEU A 144 -6.66 7.97 -5.74
C LEU A 144 -6.09 9.33 -5.34
N ASN A 145 -6.73 10.40 -5.78
CA ASN A 145 -6.39 11.74 -5.33
C ASN A 145 -7.24 12.16 -4.12
N MET A 146 -6.71 13.07 -3.31
CA MET A 146 -7.39 13.53 -2.11
C MET A 146 -8.67 14.34 -2.41
N LYS A 147 -8.81 14.95 -3.60
CA LYS A 147 -10.05 15.65 -3.97
C LYS A 147 -11.24 14.67 -4.07
N THR A 148 -11.00 13.47 -4.56
CA THR A 148 -12.02 12.40 -4.64
C THR A 148 -12.28 11.81 -3.26
N ALA A 149 -11.24 11.43 -2.50
CA ALA A 149 -11.38 10.88 -1.17
C ALA A 149 -12.12 11.82 -0.20
N ALA A 150 -11.94 13.13 -0.35
CA ALA A 150 -12.57 14.15 0.48
C ALA A 150 -14.09 14.24 0.36
N LYS A 151 -14.69 13.68 -0.69
CA LYS A 151 -16.14 13.70 -0.94
C LYS A 151 -16.85 12.46 -0.41
N ILE A 152 -16.12 11.45 0.03
CA ILE A 152 -16.66 10.18 0.49
C ILE A 152 -16.90 10.24 1.99
N PRO A 153 -18.12 9.87 2.49
CA PRO A 153 -18.38 9.83 3.89
C PRO A 153 -17.59 8.73 4.56
N VAL A 154 -16.97 9.06 5.68
CA VAL A 154 -16.22 8.12 6.53
C VAL A 154 -16.57 8.32 8.00
N VAL A 155 -16.27 7.34 8.83
CA VAL A 155 -16.50 7.40 10.26
C VAL A 155 -15.82 8.64 10.86
N PHE A 156 -16.51 9.32 11.77
CA PHE A 156 -16.08 10.55 12.43
C PHE A 156 -15.87 11.79 11.52
N GLY A 157 -16.26 11.72 10.24
CA GLY A 157 -16.20 12.86 9.32
C GLY A 157 -14.78 13.29 8.90
N GLU A 158 -13.77 12.48 9.15
CA GLU A 158 -12.40 12.73 8.71
C GLU A 158 -12.19 12.19 7.28
N LYS A 159 -11.50 12.95 6.45
CA LYS A 159 -11.14 12.52 5.10
C LYS A 159 -10.06 11.43 5.22
N ASP A 160 -10.34 10.19 4.79
CA ASP A 160 -9.47 9.06 4.99
C ASP A 160 -9.17 8.32 3.69
N LEU A 161 -7.89 8.33 3.31
CA LEU A 161 -7.40 7.71 2.09
C LEU A 161 -7.49 6.18 2.14
N VAL A 162 -7.07 5.57 3.24
CA VAL A 162 -7.08 4.11 3.38
C VAL A 162 -8.50 3.56 3.40
N LYS A 163 -9.42 4.25 4.10
CA LYS A 163 -10.84 3.89 4.09
C LYS A 163 -11.45 3.98 2.69
N THR A 164 -11.02 4.96 1.90
CA THR A 164 -11.47 5.09 0.51
C THR A 164 -10.91 3.97 -0.39
N ILE A 165 -9.64 3.60 -0.20
CA ILE A 165 -9.01 2.48 -0.94
C ILE A 165 -9.69 1.15 -0.61
N GLN A 166 -10.15 0.95 0.61
CA GLN A 166 -10.90 -0.24 1.02
C GLN A 166 -12.26 -0.39 0.31
N LEU A 167 -12.74 0.63 -0.42
CA LEU A 167 -13.94 0.57 -1.25
C LEU A 167 -13.65 0.10 -2.70
N MET A 168 -12.38 -0.18 -3.03
CA MET A 168 -12.00 -0.68 -4.33
C MET A 168 -12.06 -2.22 -4.37
N PRO A 169 -12.47 -2.84 -5.50
CA PRO A 169 -12.51 -4.29 -5.60
C PRO A 169 -11.13 -4.91 -5.37
N GLY A 170 -11.10 -6.06 -4.71
CA GLY A 170 -9.88 -6.77 -4.33
C GLY A 170 -9.16 -6.22 -3.09
N VAL A 171 -9.63 -5.11 -2.51
CA VAL A 171 -9.11 -4.53 -1.26
C VAL A 171 -10.17 -4.66 -0.18
N LYS A 172 -9.93 -5.47 0.82
CA LYS A 172 -10.90 -5.79 1.87
C LYS A 172 -10.50 -5.16 3.20
N SER A 173 -11.43 -4.48 3.84
CA SER A 173 -11.29 -4.07 5.24
C SER A 173 -11.28 -5.30 6.13
N ASN A 174 -10.44 -5.31 7.15
CA ASN A 174 -10.43 -6.41 8.13
C ASN A 174 -11.56 -6.32 9.18
N GLY A 175 -12.43 -5.32 9.06
CA GLY A 175 -13.58 -5.08 9.94
C GLY A 175 -13.49 -3.77 10.70
N GLU A 176 -14.54 -3.42 11.43
CA GLU A 176 -14.54 -2.27 12.35
C GLU A 176 -13.54 -2.51 13.48
N GLY A 177 -12.81 -1.49 13.90
CA GLY A 177 -11.81 -1.61 14.97
C GLY A 177 -10.60 -2.48 14.63
N SER A 178 -10.33 -2.72 13.34
CA SER A 178 -9.21 -3.54 12.87
C SER A 178 -8.21 -2.71 12.07
N ASN A 179 -6.92 -2.99 12.28
CA ASN A 179 -5.84 -2.33 11.56
C ASN A 179 -5.68 -2.90 10.13
N GLY A 180 -5.28 -2.02 9.19
CA GLY A 180 -4.87 -2.41 7.86
C GLY A 180 -5.99 -2.91 6.94
N PHE A 181 -5.58 -3.60 5.91
CA PHE A 181 -6.45 -4.16 4.87
C PHE A 181 -5.80 -5.39 4.25
N SER A 182 -6.60 -6.22 3.60
CA SER A 182 -6.18 -7.41 2.86
C SER A 182 -6.40 -7.21 1.37
N VAL A 183 -5.42 -7.59 0.54
CA VAL A 183 -5.52 -7.47 -0.92
C VAL A 183 -5.35 -8.84 -1.56
N ARG A 184 -6.31 -9.24 -2.42
CA ARG A 184 -6.29 -10.52 -3.15
C ARG A 184 -5.87 -11.69 -2.27
N GLY A 185 -6.52 -11.81 -1.12
CA GLY A 185 -6.29 -12.88 -0.15
C GLY A 185 -4.98 -12.79 0.66
N GLY A 186 -4.19 -11.76 0.48
CA GLY A 186 -3.00 -11.52 1.31
C GLY A 186 -3.36 -11.08 2.72
N ALA A 187 -2.51 -11.39 3.69
CA ALA A 187 -2.61 -10.90 5.05
C ALA A 187 -2.20 -9.42 5.14
N THR A 188 -2.46 -8.80 6.28
CA THR A 188 -2.20 -7.37 6.50
C THR A 188 -0.73 -7.00 6.27
N ASP A 189 0.20 -7.82 6.75
CA ASP A 189 1.64 -7.63 6.62
C ASP A 189 2.18 -7.87 5.21
N GLN A 190 1.38 -8.50 4.34
CA GLN A 190 1.74 -8.77 2.95
C GLN A 190 1.50 -7.57 2.02
N ASN A 191 1.17 -6.40 2.56
CA ASN A 191 1.05 -5.14 1.84
C ASN A 191 2.23 -4.21 2.16
N LEU A 192 2.89 -3.69 1.13
CA LEU A 192 3.91 -2.66 1.27
C LEU A 192 3.23 -1.29 1.30
N ILE A 193 3.26 -0.63 2.44
CA ILE A 193 2.67 0.69 2.61
C ILE A 193 3.80 1.71 2.75
N LEU A 194 3.85 2.67 1.85
CA LEU A 194 4.91 3.66 1.76
C LEU A 194 4.35 5.08 1.92
N LEU A 195 5.04 5.91 2.68
CA LEU A 195 4.84 7.36 2.74
C LEU A 195 6.12 8.05 2.26
N ASP A 196 6.08 8.68 1.09
CA ASP A 196 7.27 9.26 0.44
C ASP A 196 8.48 8.30 0.45
N GLU A 197 8.26 7.05 0.01
CA GLU A 197 9.20 5.92 -0.05
C GLU A 197 9.51 5.23 1.28
N ALA A 198 9.18 5.82 2.45
CA ALA A 198 9.42 5.22 3.75
C ALA A 198 8.34 4.18 4.11
N PRO A 199 8.69 2.95 4.50
CA PRO A 199 7.74 1.97 4.98
C PRO A 199 6.99 2.45 6.23
N VAL A 200 5.66 2.25 6.25
CA VAL A 200 4.79 2.47 7.40
C VAL A 200 4.26 1.11 7.86
N TYR A 201 4.70 0.66 9.03
CA TYR A 201 4.42 -0.70 9.52
C TYR A 201 3.00 -0.86 10.08
N ASN A 202 2.45 0.20 10.64
CA ASN A 202 1.05 0.25 11.05
C ASN A 202 0.40 1.51 10.45
N ALA A 203 -0.44 1.32 9.44
CA ALA A 203 -1.06 2.41 8.69
C ALA A 203 -2.35 2.95 9.34
N SER A 204 -2.57 2.69 10.65
CA SER A 204 -3.82 3.04 11.32
C SER A 204 -3.58 3.61 12.72
N HIS A 205 -4.46 4.53 13.11
CA HIS A 205 -4.60 5.04 14.46
C HIS A 205 -5.85 4.50 15.14
N LEU A 206 -5.87 4.49 16.48
CA LEU A 206 -6.99 4.10 17.34
C LEU A 206 -7.62 2.78 16.86
N LEU A 207 -6.80 1.72 16.80
CA LEU A 207 -7.26 0.38 16.42
C LEU A 207 -7.98 0.34 15.06
N GLY A 208 -7.47 1.06 14.06
CA GLY A 208 -8.02 1.05 12.70
C GLY A 208 -9.17 2.02 12.44
N MET A 209 -9.51 2.89 13.37
CA MET A 209 -10.58 3.90 13.18
C MET A 209 -10.14 5.01 12.21
N PHE A 210 -8.88 5.41 12.24
CA PHE A 210 -8.30 6.44 11.36
C PHE A 210 -7.06 5.90 10.65
N SER A 211 -6.74 6.41 9.47
CA SER A 211 -5.44 6.14 8.85
C SER A 211 -4.35 7.07 9.40
N THR A 212 -3.10 6.63 9.30
CA THR A 212 -1.91 7.44 9.60
C THR A 212 -1.69 8.59 8.61
N PHE A 213 -2.41 8.61 7.49
CA PHE A 213 -2.24 9.58 6.43
C PHE A 213 -3.13 10.80 6.63
N ASN A 214 -2.53 11.92 7.06
CA ASN A 214 -3.25 13.18 7.19
C ASN A 214 -3.62 13.72 5.80
N SER A 215 -4.91 13.81 5.53
CA SER A 215 -5.47 14.20 4.23
C SER A 215 -4.97 15.55 3.71
N ASP A 216 -4.64 16.48 4.59
CA ASP A 216 -4.19 17.83 4.20
C ASP A 216 -2.73 17.83 3.73
N ALA A 217 -1.91 16.87 4.20
CA ALA A 217 -0.51 16.68 3.80
C ALA A 217 -0.33 15.78 2.57
N ILE A 218 -1.34 14.96 2.22
CA ILE A 218 -1.25 13.97 1.13
C ILE A 218 -1.69 14.58 -0.20
N LYS A 219 -0.94 14.27 -1.27
CA LYS A 219 -1.22 14.62 -2.64
C LYS A 219 -2.08 13.57 -3.33
N ASP A 220 -1.57 12.37 -3.42
CA ASP A 220 -2.22 11.20 -4.01
C ASP A 220 -1.69 9.91 -3.41
N ALA A 221 -2.35 8.81 -3.74
CA ALA A 221 -1.87 7.47 -3.45
C ALA A 221 -2.17 6.53 -4.60
N THR A 222 -1.23 5.62 -4.83
CA THR A 222 -1.36 4.56 -5.83
C THR A 222 -1.41 3.22 -5.12
N ILE A 223 -2.48 2.45 -5.33
CA ILE A 223 -2.52 1.05 -4.93
C ILE A 223 -2.27 0.15 -6.14
N ILE A 224 -1.36 -0.83 -5.98
CA ILE A 224 -0.98 -1.82 -6.99
C ILE A 224 -1.25 -3.20 -6.42
N LYS A 225 -2.20 -3.94 -7.02
CA LYS A 225 -2.67 -5.24 -6.53
C LYS A 225 -1.95 -6.39 -7.25
N GLY A 226 -0.81 -6.84 -6.71
CA GLY A 226 -0.11 -8.03 -7.17
C GLY A 226 0.98 -7.82 -8.23
N ASN A 227 0.67 -7.22 -9.37
CA ASN A 227 1.64 -7.02 -10.46
C ASN A 227 2.39 -5.69 -10.33
N SER A 228 3.15 -5.53 -9.23
CA SER A 228 3.93 -4.32 -8.99
C SER A 228 5.19 -4.28 -9.87
N PRO A 229 5.64 -3.10 -10.33
CA PRO A 229 6.92 -2.93 -11.02
C PRO A 229 8.12 -3.40 -10.18
N ALA A 230 9.25 -3.75 -10.84
CA ALA A 230 10.39 -4.41 -10.20
C ALA A 230 11.11 -3.58 -9.11
N GLN A 231 10.91 -2.25 -9.07
CA GLN A 231 11.44 -1.39 -8.01
C GLN A 231 10.80 -1.64 -6.64
N PHE A 232 9.62 -2.24 -6.59
CA PHE A 232 8.94 -2.63 -5.36
C PHE A 232 9.19 -4.10 -5.04
N GLY A 233 9.41 -4.43 -3.79
CA GLY A 233 9.63 -5.79 -3.31
C GLY A 233 9.44 -5.90 -1.80
N GLY A 234 9.69 -7.08 -1.26
CA GLY A 234 9.64 -7.35 0.18
C GLY A 234 8.23 -7.57 0.75
N ARG A 235 7.18 -7.62 -0.08
CA ARG A 235 5.80 -7.96 0.30
C ARG A 235 5.10 -8.75 -0.80
N LEU A 236 4.17 -9.65 -0.41
CA LEU A 236 3.57 -10.61 -1.33
C LEU A 236 2.36 -10.09 -2.09
N SER A 237 1.62 -9.10 -1.56
CA SER A 237 0.24 -8.89 -1.99
C SER A 237 0.02 -7.59 -2.74
N SER A 238 0.36 -6.46 -2.16
CA SER A 238 0.15 -5.16 -2.79
C SER A 238 1.19 -4.13 -2.39
N VAL A 239 1.21 -3.03 -3.14
CA VAL A 239 1.94 -1.81 -2.80
C VAL A 239 0.94 -0.67 -2.69
N LEU A 240 0.94 0.05 -1.58
CA LEU A 240 0.27 1.32 -1.40
C LEU A 240 1.35 2.40 -1.29
N ASP A 241 1.54 3.16 -2.35
CA ASP A 241 2.52 4.25 -2.44
C ASP A 241 1.82 5.60 -2.27
N VAL A 242 2.05 6.24 -1.11
CA VAL A 242 1.43 7.51 -0.70
C VAL A 242 2.44 8.64 -0.85
N LYS A 243 2.08 9.66 -1.60
CA LYS A 243 2.91 10.84 -1.84
C LYS A 243 2.41 12.03 -1.04
N MET A 244 3.32 12.70 -0.33
CA MET A 244 3.04 13.96 0.33
C MET A 244 3.12 15.13 -0.66
N LYS A 245 2.31 16.20 -0.41
CA LYS A 245 2.42 17.47 -1.10
C LYS A 245 3.82 18.08 -0.93
N GLU A 246 4.27 18.85 -1.91
CA GLU A 246 5.58 19.52 -1.84
C GLU A 246 5.52 20.87 -1.10
N GLY A 247 4.32 21.39 -0.85
CA GLY A 247 4.09 22.75 -0.34
C GLY A 247 4.12 23.81 -1.44
N ASN A 248 3.54 24.97 -1.17
CA ASN A 248 3.42 26.06 -2.12
C ASN A 248 4.70 26.92 -2.10
N ASN A 249 5.42 27.00 -3.23
CA ASN A 249 6.66 27.78 -3.30
C ASN A 249 6.44 29.27 -3.68
N LYS A 250 5.18 29.72 -3.82
CA LYS A 250 4.82 31.09 -4.23
C LYS A 250 4.16 31.89 -3.12
N ASN A 251 3.21 31.25 -2.40
CA ASN A 251 2.38 31.90 -1.41
C ASN A 251 2.30 31.08 -0.13
N TYR A 252 2.20 31.74 1.01
CA TYR A 252 1.83 31.08 2.26
C TYR A 252 0.35 30.74 2.24
N GLN A 253 0.01 29.55 2.72
CA GLN A 253 -1.36 29.08 2.88
C GLN A 253 -1.50 28.39 4.24
N VAL A 254 -2.65 28.57 4.84
CA VAL A 254 -3.06 27.86 6.07
C VAL A 254 -4.38 27.17 5.76
N SER A 255 -4.46 25.89 6.06
CA SER A 255 -5.70 25.11 5.92
C SER A 255 -5.89 24.22 7.14
N GLY A 256 -7.12 23.83 7.40
CA GLY A 256 -7.40 22.94 8.51
C GLY A 256 -8.84 22.52 8.57
N GLY A 257 -9.14 21.75 9.61
CA GLY A 257 -10.48 21.29 9.93
C GLY A 257 -10.67 21.10 11.43
N ILE A 258 -11.84 21.47 11.91
CA ILE A 258 -12.28 21.25 13.28
C ILE A 258 -13.52 20.37 13.22
N GLY A 259 -13.39 19.14 13.67
CA GLY A 259 -14.47 18.16 13.76
C GLY A 259 -14.89 17.89 15.19
N LEU A 260 -15.88 17.00 15.37
CA LEU A 260 -16.36 16.63 16.72
C LEU A 260 -15.28 15.90 17.53
N ILE A 261 -14.44 15.08 16.89
CA ILE A 261 -13.51 14.18 17.58
C ILE A 261 -12.04 14.51 17.26
N SER A 262 -11.76 15.16 16.13
CA SER A 262 -10.40 15.47 15.67
C SER A 262 -10.30 16.88 15.13
N SER A 263 -9.10 17.44 15.23
CA SER A 263 -8.73 18.70 14.57
C SER A 263 -7.40 18.53 13.87
N ARG A 264 -7.26 19.26 12.76
CA ARG A 264 -6.04 19.30 11.97
C ARG A 264 -5.72 20.72 11.52
N LEU A 265 -4.45 21.00 11.37
CA LEU A 265 -3.91 22.28 10.90
C LEU A 265 -2.73 22.04 9.98
N THR A 266 -2.72 22.70 8.84
CA THR A 266 -1.64 22.63 7.85
C THR A 266 -1.19 24.02 7.48
N ILE A 267 0.12 24.22 7.48
CA ILE A 267 0.77 25.47 7.07
C ILE A 267 1.76 25.11 5.97
N GLU A 268 1.67 25.81 4.85
CA GLU A 268 2.59 25.64 3.73
C GLU A 268 3.01 26.99 3.15
N GLY A 269 4.20 27.05 2.57
CA GLY A 269 4.68 28.27 1.96
C GLY A 269 6.10 28.19 1.41
N PRO A 270 6.59 29.27 0.77
CA PRO A 270 7.95 29.35 0.31
C PRO A 270 8.94 29.52 1.48
N ILE A 271 10.04 28.74 1.47
CA ILE A 271 11.25 29.09 2.20
C ILE A 271 12.00 30.16 1.40
N GLN A 272 12.15 29.91 0.10
CA GLN A 272 12.60 30.91 -0.88
C GLN A 272 11.66 30.84 -2.09
N LYS A 273 11.03 31.97 -2.44
CA LYS A 273 10.06 32.05 -3.54
C LYS A 273 10.62 31.40 -4.81
N GLU A 274 9.78 30.55 -5.43
CA GLU A 274 10.02 29.80 -6.68
C GLU A 274 11.15 28.76 -6.63
N LYS A 275 11.93 28.69 -5.54
CA LYS A 275 13.04 27.73 -5.39
C LYS A 275 12.81 26.65 -4.34
N SER A 276 12.19 27.01 -3.22
CA SER A 276 12.00 26.09 -2.11
C SER A 276 10.67 26.31 -1.41
N SER A 277 10.10 25.24 -0.90
CA SER A 277 8.86 25.27 -0.14
C SER A 277 8.89 24.31 1.04
N PHE A 278 7.97 24.53 1.96
CA PHE A 278 7.69 23.64 3.06
C PHE A 278 6.19 23.41 3.22
N ILE A 279 5.84 22.30 3.82
CA ILE A 279 4.52 22.00 4.36
C ILE A 279 4.70 21.32 5.73
N ILE A 280 3.93 21.76 6.71
CA ILE A 280 3.84 21.15 8.05
C ILE A 280 2.36 20.97 8.33
N SER A 281 1.99 19.76 8.72
CA SER A 281 0.60 19.39 9.01
C SER A 281 0.54 18.59 10.30
N GLY A 282 -0.23 19.05 11.27
CA GLY A 282 -0.49 18.35 12.51
C GLY A 282 -1.96 17.98 12.66
N ARG A 283 -2.21 16.84 13.32
CA ARG A 283 -3.55 16.35 13.63
C ARG A 283 -3.57 15.74 15.03
N ARG A 284 -4.69 15.92 15.73
CA ARG A 284 -4.94 15.28 17.02
C ARG A 284 -6.42 14.92 17.16
N THR A 285 -6.69 13.75 17.76
CA THR A 285 -8.02 13.42 18.29
C THR A 285 -8.11 13.80 19.75
N TYR A 286 -9.34 14.04 20.21
CA TYR A 286 -9.64 14.40 21.60
C TYR A 286 -10.86 13.64 22.13
N ALA A 287 -11.00 12.36 21.73
CA ALA A 287 -12.04 11.47 22.25
C ALA A 287 -11.95 11.30 23.79
N ASP A 288 -10.75 11.41 24.36
CA ASP A 288 -10.49 11.44 25.79
C ASP A 288 -11.18 12.60 26.53
N LEU A 289 -11.39 13.74 25.87
CA LEU A 289 -12.09 14.87 26.48
C LEU A 289 -13.59 14.56 26.69
N PHE A 290 -14.21 13.82 25.75
CA PHE A 290 -15.59 13.37 25.88
C PHE A 290 -15.74 12.25 26.93
N ALA A 291 -14.74 11.35 27.01
CA ALA A 291 -14.73 10.30 28.03
C ALA A 291 -14.75 10.89 29.47
N ARG A 292 -14.07 12.02 29.70
CA ARG A 292 -14.04 12.71 31.00
C ARG A 292 -15.41 13.24 31.46
N LEU A 293 -16.40 13.35 30.56
CA LEU A 293 -17.76 13.74 30.91
C LEU A 293 -18.54 12.61 31.59
N SER A 294 -18.07 11.37 31.50
CA SER A 294 -18.66 10.22 32.21
C SER A 294 -17.84 9.87 33.44
N SER A 295 -18.49 9.62 34.58
CA SER A 295 -17.87 9.17 35.82
C SER A 295 -17.06 7.89 35.63
N ASP A 296 -17.57 6.98 34.80
CA ASP A 296 -17.02 5.63 34.57
C ASP A 296 -15.83 5.63 33.60
N LEU A 297 -15.71 6.65 32.74
CA LEU A 297 -14.71 6.76 31.69
C LEU A 297 -13.73 7.91 31.91
N LYS A 298 -13.78 8.63 33.04
CA LYS A 298 -12.94 9.80 33.28
C LYS A 298 -11.43 9.53 33.28
N ASP A 299 -11.02 8.31 33.60
CA ASP A 299 -9.63 7.86 33.63
C ASP A 299 -9.19 7.19 32.32
N VAL A 300 -10.10 7.09 31.30
CA VAL A 300 -9.74 6.53 30.00
C VAL A 300 -8.98 7.57 29.19
N LYS A 301 -7.80 7.17 28.72
CA LYS A 301 -7.01 7.92 27.73
C LYS A 301 -7.20 7.24 26.39
N LEU A 302 -7.71 7.96 25.41
CA LEU A 302 -7.92 7.43 24.06
C LEU A 302 -7.74 8.58 23.06
N TYR A 303 -6.53 8.73 22.59
CA TYR A 303 -6.19 9.76 21.61
C TYR A 303 -4.99 9.34 20.76
N PHE A 304 -4.87 9.95 19.59
CA PHE A 304 -3.64 9.98 18.84
C PHE A 304 -3.28 11.41 18.43
N TYR A 305 -2.05 11.60 18.06
CA TYR A 305 -1.55 12.78 17.37
C TYR A 305 -0.53 12.40 16.32
N ASP A 306 -0.51 13.16 15.23
CA ASP A 306 0.48 13.02 14.18
C ASP A 306 1.00 14.36 13.67
N LEU A 307 2.20 14.31 13.13
CA LEU A 307 2.89 15.43 12.50
C LEU A 307 3.50 14.95 11.18
N ASN A 308 3.21 15.67 10.12
CA ASN A 308 3.82 15.51 8.82
C ASN A 308 4.61 16.77 8.48
N ALA A 309 5.82 16.62 7.98
CA ALA A 309 6.64 17.74 7.53
C ALA A 309 7.36 17.37 6.24
N LYS A 310 7.34 18.28 5.26
CA LYS A 310 8.14 18.14 4.04
C LYS A 310 8.70 19.48 3.63
N ALA A 311 9.95 19.46 3.19
CA ALA A 311 10.62 20.63 2.59
C ALA A 311 11.34 20.21 1.32
N ASN A 312 11.46 21.15 0.39
CA ASN A 312 12.22 20.94 -0.83
C ASN A 312 13.06 22.14 -1.18
N LEU A 313 14.16 21.88 -1.91
CA LEU A 313 15.10 22.89 -2.36
C LEU A 313 15.57 22.55 -3.77
N ALA A 314 15.28 23.42 -4.74
CA ALA A 314 15.92 23.39 -6.05
C ALA A 314 17.32 24.00 -5.94
N ILE A 315 18.37 23.17 -6.00
CA ILE A 315 19.77 23.61 -6.00
C ILE A 315 20.05 24.32 -7.33
N ASN A 316 19.58 23.72 -8.42
CA ASN A 316 19.60 24.26 -9.79
C ASN A 316 18.51 23.58 -10.61
N ASP A 317 18.43 23.87 -11.92
CA ASP A 317 17.39 23.32 -12.81
C ASP A 317 17.44 21.78 -12.96
N LYS A 318 18.58 21.15 -12.65
CA LYS A 318 18.79 19.70 -12.78
C LYS A 318 18.74 18.96 -11.44
N ASN A 319 18.93 19.67 -10.31
CA ASN A 319 19.09 19.05 -9.01
C ASN A 319 18.11 19.62 -7.99
N LYS A 320 17.35 18.73 -7.34
CA LYS A 320 16.39 19.09 -6.31
C LYS A 320 16.52 18.15 -5.12
N LEU A 321 16.59 18.70 -3.93
CA LEU A 321 16.57 17.96 -2.65
C LEU A 321 15.18 18.02 -2.04
N TYR A 322 14.81 16.92 -1.38
CA TYR A 322 13.60 16.82 -0.59
C TYR A 322 13.93 16.21 0.77
N PHE A 323 13.33 16.76 1.77
CA PHE A 323 13.26 16.13 3.09
C PHE A 323 11.81 15.96 3.47
N SER A 324 11.40 14.74 3.84
CA SER A 324 10.07 14.46 4.37
C SER A 324 10.16 13.65 5.66
N GLY A 325 9.26 13.91 6.59
CA GLY A 325 9.18 13.22 7.87
C GLY A 325 7.75 13.06 8.33
N TYR A 326 7.50 11.98 9.04
CA TYR A 326 6.25 11.67 9.71
C TYR A 326 6.53 11.18 11.11
N PHE A 327 5.71 11.63 12.05
CA PHE A 327 5.66 11.11 13.40
C PHE A 327 4.20 10.96 13.82
N GLY A 328 3.81 9.79 14.31
CA GLY A 328 2.47 9.54 14.82
C GLY A 328 2.51 8.63 16.02
N LYS A 329 1.70 8.94 17.02
CA LYS A 329 1.61 8.17 18.27
C LYS A 329 0.17 8.05 18.73
N ASP A 330 -0.20 6.83 19.09
CA ASP A 330 -1.46 6.46 19.73
C ASP A 330 -1.25 6.22 21.21
N VAL A 331 -2.24 6.59 22.02
CA VAL A 331 -2.26 6.37 23.45
C VAL A 331 -3.61 5.80 23.85
N LEU A 332 -3.58 4.62 24.44
CA LEU A 332 -4.72 3.94 25.05
C LEU A 332 -4.40 3.67 26.53
N GLY A 333 -5.21 4.15 27.43
CA GLY A 333 -5.10 3.85 28.85
C GLY A 333 -6.48 3.59 29.43
N VAL A 334 -6.61 2.51 30.19
CA VAL A 334 -7.85 2.16 30.89
C VAL A 334 -7.50 2.05 32.37
N SER A 335 -7.98 3.00 33.16
CA SER A 335 -7.65 3.12 34.58
C SER A 335 -6.13 3.35 34.83
N LYS A 336 -5.70 3.20 36.08
CA LYS A 336 -4.29 3.25 36.46
C LYS A 336 -3.54 1.94 36.26
N THR A 337 -4.25 0.88 35.81
CA THR A 337 -3.75 -0.48 35.77
C THR A 337 -3.27 -0.92 34.39
N PHE A 338 -3.79 -0.29 33.32
CA PHE A 338 -3.45 -0.64 31.95
C PHE A 338 -3.11 0.60 31.12
N GLY A 339 -2.00 0.55 30.40
CA GLY A 339 -1.60 1.56 29.43
C GLY A 339 -0.95 0.92 28.21
N SER A 340 -1.23 1.46 27.04
CA SER A 340 -0.58 1.05 25.79
C SER A 340 -0.31 2.28 24.93
N ASP A 341 0.85 2.33 24.32
CA ASP A 341 1.17 3.32 23.28
C ASP A 341 1.92 2.66 22.13
N TRP A 342 1.66 3.15 20.91
CA TRP A 342 2.33 2.67 19.70
C TRP A 342 2.43 3.80 18.67
N GLY A 343 3.34 3.66 17.71
CA GLY A 343 3.49 4.69 16.70
C GLY A 343 4.52 4.41 15.63
N ASN A 344 4.47 5.23 14.58
CA ASN A 344 5.45 5.23 13.50
C ASN A 344 6.24 6.54 13.49
N SER A 345 7.52 6.43 13.13
CA SER A 345 8.38 7.57 12.83
C SER A 345 9.12 7.30 11.53
N THR A 346 8.99 8.19 10.54
CA THR A 346 9.71 8.04 9.26
C THR A 346 10.43 9.32 8.88
N ALA A 347 11.54 9.17 8.16
CA ALA A 347 12.25 10.28 7.54
C ALA A 347 12.84 9.84 6.20
N THR A 348 12.73 10.68 5.17
CA THR A 348 13.31 10.45 3.85
C THR A 348 14.07 11.68 3.41
N LEU A 349 15.36 11.50 3.11
CA LEU A 349 16.18 12.49 2.40
C LEU A 349 16.33 12.00 0.96
N ARG A 350 15.85 12.78 0.00
CA ARG A 350 15.82 12.42 -1.41
C ARG A 350 16.53 13.46 -2.26
N TRP A 351 17.35 12.99 -3.17
CA TRP A 351 18.00 13.80 -4.19
C TRP A 351 17.58 13.35 -5.58
N ASN A 352 16.86 14.24 -6.28
CA ASN A 352 16.51 14.07 -7.68
C ASN A 352 17.54 14.80 -8.56
N SER A 353 18.02 14.13 -9.61
CA SER A 353 18.99 14.69 -10.55
C SER A 353 18.66 14.34 -12.00
N VAL A 354 18.61 15.33 -12.87
CA VAL A 354 18.53 15.17 -14.32
C VAL A 354 19.96 15.05 -14.86
N LEU A 355 20.46 13.81 -14.96
CA LEU A 355 21.84 13.53 -15.38
C LEU A 355 22.07 13.86 -16.87
N SER A 356 21.05 13.61 -17.71
CA SER A 356 21.04 13.99 -19.12
C SER A 356 19.61 14.20 -19.62
N SER A 357 19.42 14.61 -20.87
CA SER A 357 18.09 14.72 -21.50
C SER A 357 17.31 13.39 -21.51
N LYS A 358 17.99 12.25 -21.30
CA LYS A 358 17.40 10.90 -21.32
C LYS A 358 17.53 10.12 -20.01
N LEU A 359 18.28 10.62 -19.04
CA LEU A 359 18.56 9.88 -17.81
C LEU A 359 18.22 10.73 -16.59
N PHE A 360 17.29 10.23 -15.79
CA PHE A 360 16.88 10.77 -14.51
C PHE A 360 17.35 9.85 -13.38
N SER A 361 17.78 10.42 -12.27
CA SER A 361 18.25 9.72 -11.07
C SER A 361 17.47 10.16 -9.83
N ASN A 362 17.14 9.21 -8.98
CA ASN A 362 16.54 9.42 -7.67
C ASN A 362 17.33 8.64 -6.62
N THR A 363 17.98 9.33 -5.71
CA THR A 363 18.73 8.74 -4.58
C THR A 363 18.00 9.05 -3.29
N SER A 364 17.70 8.04 -2.48
CA SER A 364 16.96 8.20 -1.23
C SER A 364 17.66 7.51 -0.08
N ILE A 365 17.80 8.22 1.05
CA ILE A 365 18.16 7.67 2.35
C ILE A 365 16.89 7.72 3.19
N ILE A 366 16.46 6.56 3.69
CA ILE A 366 15.16 6.38 4.30
C ILE A 366 15.33 5.77 5.68
N TYR A 367 14.68 6.36 6.67
CA TYR A 367 14.54 5.83 8.02
C TYR A 367 13.08 5.51 8.29
N SER A 368 12.80 4.37 8.89
CA SER A 368 11.49 4.00 9.42
C SER A 368 11.63 3.31 10.76
N ASN A 369 10.74 3.62 11.68
CA ASN A 369 10.63 2.96 12.98
C ASN A 369 9.15 2.80 13.34
N TYR A 370 8.80 1.64 13.84
CA TYR A 370 7.53 1.36 14.50
C TYR A 370 7.82 0.75 15.86
N ASP A 371 7.21 1.29 16.90
CA ASP A 371 7.31 0.79 18.26
C ASP A 371 5.94 0.65 18.90
N PHE A 372 5.84 -0.31 19.83
CA PHE A 372 4.73 -0.38 20.74
C PHE A 372 5.18 -0.68 22.17
N ASN A 373 4.43 -0.17 23.14
CA ASN A 373 4.57 -0.45 24.55
C ASN A 373 3.21 -0.82 25.16
N VAL A 374 3.18 -1.82 26.01
CA VAL A 374 2.00 -2.22 26.79
C VAL A 374 2.42 -2.39 28.23
N GLY A 375 1.83 -1.64 29.14
CA GLY A 375 2.11 -1.68 30.57
C GLY A 375 0.91 -2.16 31.38
N PHE A 376 1.15 -3.05 32.32
CA PHE A 376 0.21 -3.52 33.34
C PHE A 376 0.75 -3.17 34.72
N LYS A 377 -0.05 -2.47 35.51
CA LYS A 377 0.27 -2.12 36.90
C LYS A 377 -0.65 -2.87 37.85
N SER A 378 -0.07 -3.56 38.80
CA SER A 378 -0.78 -4.24 39.91
C SER A 378 -0.13 -3.87 41.24
N GLU A 379 -0.73 -4.27 42.36
CA GLU A 379 -0.13 -4.11 43.70
C GLU A 379 1.22 -4.82 43.83
N GLY A 380 1.48 -5.86 43.03
CA GLY A 380 2.74 -6.63 42.99
C GLY A 380 3.81 -6.07 42.06
N GLY A 381 3.60 -4.93 41.38
CA GLY A 381 4.59 -4.31 40.50
C GLY A 381 4.05 -3.92 39.12
N GLU A 382 4.96 -3.46 38.27
CA GLU A 382 4.67 -3.05 36.89
C GLU A 382 5.34 -4.03 35.92
N ILE A 383 4.57 -4.50 34.93
CA ILE A 383 5.08 -5.33 33.82
C ILE A 383 4.87 -4.56 32.53
N ASN A 384 5.94 -4.33 31.81
CA ASN A 384 5.93 -3.66 30.50
C ASN A 384 6.36 -4.62 29.39
N PHE A 385 5.61 -4.61 28.30
CA PHE A 385 5.94 -5.30 27.06
C PHE A 385 6.27 -4.27 26.00
N ASN A 386 7.47 -4.33 25.45
CA ASN A 386 7.90 -3.44 24.37
C ASN A 386 8.49 -4.21 23.20
N SER A 387 8.28 -3.69 22.00
CA SER A 387 8.88 -4.20 20.77
C SER A 387 9.06 -3.07 19.77
N HIS A 388 10.03 -3.21 18.89
CA HIS A 388 10.20 -2.27 17.77
C HIS A 388 10.80 -2.93 16.55
N ILE A 389 10.48 -2.36 15.38
CA ILE A 389 11.15 -2.62 14.10
C ILE A 389 11.69 -1.31 13.55
N LYS A 390 12.97 -1.30 13.20
CA LYS A 390 13.68 -0.12 12.69
C LYS A 390 14.41 -0.46 11.42
N ASP A 391 14.24 0.38 10.39
CA ASP A 391 14.90 0.27 9.10
C ASP A 391 15.76 1.48 8.81
N LEU A 392 16.93 1.21 8.23
CA LEU A 392 17.73 2.19 7.52
C LEU A 392 17.93 1.69 6.10
N ASN A 393 17.50 2.48 5.11
CA ASN A 393 17.42 2.07 3.73
C ASN A 393 18.14 3.07 2.83
N LEU A 394 19.01 2.57 1.94
CA LEU A 394 19.61 3.31 0.83
C LEU A 394 19.02 2.78 -0.48
N LYS A 395 18.37 3.66 -1.23
CA LYS A 395 17.73 3.33 -2.50
C LYS A 395 18.23 4.24 -3.61
N GLN A 396 18.55 3.64 -4.76
CA GLN A 396 18.94 4.34 -5.98
C GLN A 396 18.08 3.86 -7.12
N ASP A 397 17.35 4.78 -7.73
CA ASP A 397 16.54 4.56 -8.94
C ASP A 397 17.09 5.37 -10.10
N PHE A 398 17.17 4.76 -11.27
CA PHE A 398 17.41 5.42 -12.55
C PHE A 398 16.22 5.22 -13.48
N THR A 399 15.84 6.28 -14.19
CA THR A 399 14.88 6.19 -15.30
C THR A 399 15.56 6.64 -16.57
N PHE A 400 15.68 5.72 -17.53
CA PHE A 400 16.33 5.94 -18.82
C PHE A 400 15.30 5.89 -19.95
N TYR A 401 15.32 6.87 -20.80
CA TYR A 401 14.44 7.04 -21.96
C TYR A 401 15.23 6.90 -23.26
N PRO A 402 15.52 5.67 -23.73
CA PRO A 402 16.30 5.45 -24.95
C PRO A 402 15.61 6.05 -26.19
N ASN A 403 14.28 5.94 -26.24
CA ASN A 403 13.42 6.47 -27.30
C ASN A 403 12.00 6.73 -26.75
N ALA A 404 11.06 7.16 -27.61
CA ALA A 404 9.69 7.47 -27.22
C ALA A 404 8.86 6.26 -26.79
N ASP A 405 9.27 5.04 -27.20
CA ASP A 405 8.51 3.81 -27.00
C ASP A 405 9.00 3.00 -25.79
N ASN A 406 10.16 3.30 -25.24
CA ASN A 406 10.77 2.56 -24.14
C ASN A 406 11.09 3.47 -22.97
N THR A 407 10.71 3.01 -21.77
CA THR A 407 11.11 3.61 -20.49
C THR A 407 11.72 2.51 -19.62
N ILE A 408 13.04 2.57 -19.45
CA ILE A 408 13.78 1.59 -18.66
C ILE A 408 14.03 2.17 -17.27
N ARG A 409 13.60 1.47 -16.24
CA ARG A 409 13.90 1.78 -14.83
C ARG A 409 14.82 0.70 -14.30
N PHE A 410 15.88 1.10 -13.61
CA PHE A 410 16.80 0.16 -12.95
C PHE A 410 17.40 0.81 -11.71
N GLY A 411 17.87 -0.02 -10.80
CA GLY A 411 18.41 0.49 -9.56
C GLY A 411 18.75 -0.59 -8.55
N PHE A 412 19.04 -0.15 -7.34
CA PHE A 412 19.30 -1.03 -6.22
C PHE A 412 18.65 -0.51 -4.93
N ASN A 413 18.49 -1.41 -3.96
CA ASN A 413 17.96 -1.12 -2.65
C ASN A 413 18.72 -1.94 -1.60
N VAL A 414 19.15 -1.29 -0.51
CA VAL A 414 19.86 -1.92 0.62
C VAL A 414 19.15 -1.50 1.89
N ILE A 415 18.57 -2.47 2.62
CA ILE A 415 17.82 -2.21 3.85
C ILE A 415 18.47 -2.97 5.01
N HIS A 416 18.83 -2.24 6.05
CA HIS A 416 19.26 -2.77 7.33
C HIS A 416 18.08 -2.77 8.29
N HIS A 417 17.56 -3.97 8.62
CA HIS A 417 16.49 -4.18 9.57
C HIS A 417 17.03 -4.46 10.95
N THR A 418 16.49 -3.79 11.97
CA THR A 418 16.69 -4.13 13.38
C THR A 418 15.34 -4.47 13.98
N ILE A 419 15.14 -5.72 14.37
CA ILE A 419 13.89 -6.24 14.88
C ILE A 419 14.09 -6.64 16.32
N THR A 420 13.43 -5.96 17.25
CA THR A 420 13.44 -6.29 18.67
C THR A 420 12.14 -7.01 19.00
N PRO A 421 12.20 -8.32 19.29
CA PRO A 421 11.04 -9.09 19.71
C PRO A 421 10.44 -8.53 20.99
N THR A 422 9.18 -8.85 21.27
CA THR A 422 8.53 -8.42 22.50
C THR A 422 9.34 -8.83 23.72
N LYS A 423 9.73 -7.83 24.50
CA LYS A 423 10.43 -7.99 25.77
C LYS A 423 9.45 -7.69 26.89
N ALA A 424 9.39 -8.58 27.87
CA ALA A 424 8.73 -8.32 29.13
C ALA A 424 9.75 -7.75 30.12
N GLU A 425 9.45 -6.59 30.70
CA GLU A 425 10.28 -5.92 31.70
C GLU A 425 9.45 -5.74 32.97
N GLY A 426 9.97 -6.19 34.13
CA GLY A 426 9.32 -6.06 35.44
C GLY A 426 10.29 -6.39 36.54
N SER A 427 9.88 -6.20 37.80
CA SER A 427 10.77 -6.34 38.99
C SER A 427 11.46 -7.71 39.09
N ASP A 428 10.83 -8.78 38.56
CA ASP A 428 11.36 -10.15 38.69
C ASP A 428 11.55 -10.84 37.32
N ILE A 429 11.43 -10.11 36.21
CA ILE A 429 11.55 -10.66 34.86
C ILE A 429 12.90 -10.33 34.25
N VAL A 430 13.76 -11.36 34.13
CA VAL A 430 15.04 -11.24 33.39
C VAL A 430 14.76 -11.58 31.92
N ASN A 431 14.70 -10.57 31.05
CA ASN A 431 14.53 -10.79 29.62
C ASN A 431 15.87 -10.83 28.90
N THR A 432 16.19 -11.97 28.31
CA THR A 432 17.42 -12.21 27.55
C THR A 432 17.27 -12.02 26.04
N LYS A 433 16.04 -11.72 25.54
CA LYS A 433 15.80 -11.56 24.08
C LYS A 433 16.61 -10.40 23.51
N LYS A 434 17.44 -10.69 22.52
CA LYS A 434 18.26 -9.69 21.81
C LYS A 434 17.56 -9.25 20.52
N SER A 435 17.95 -8.05 20.04
CA SER A 435 17.51 -7.59 18.74
C SER A 435 18.12 -8.41 17.62
N ARG A 436 17.32 -8.83 16.65
CA ARG A 436 17.76 -9.55 15.45
C ARG A 436 17.99 -8.58 14.30
N ILE A 437 19.05 -8.80 13.55
CA ILE A 437 19.46 -7.95 12.44
C ILE A 437 19.28 -8.73 11.14
N GLY A 438 18.60 -8.13 10.17
CA GLY A 438 18.48 -8.59 8.79
C GLY A 438 19.06 -7.57 7.83
N LEU A 439 19.77 -8.02 6.80
CA LEU A 439 20.22 -7.16 5.70
C LEU A 439 19.56 -7.63 4.41
N GLU A 440 18.61 -6.83 3.91
CA GLU A 440 17.93 -7.09 2.65
C GLU A 440 18.55 -6.24 1.54
N ASN A 441 18.92 -6.89 0.43
CA ASN A 441 19.53 -6.24 -0.73
C ASN A 441 18.78 -6.63 -1.98
N ALA A 442 18.66 -5.71 -2.92
CA ALA A 442 18.06 -6.01 -4.21
C ALA A 442 18.66 -5.16 -5.32
N VAL A 443 18.74 -5.75 -6.51
CA VAL A 443 18.96 -5.06 -7.78
C VAL A 443 17.80 -5.37 -8.70
N TYR A 444 17.38 -4.41 -9.52
CA TYR A 444 16.21 -4.56 -10.38
C TYR A 444 16.34 -3.79 -11.67
N THR A 445 15.60 -4.28 -12.66
CA THR A 445 15.36 -3.58 -13.92
C THR A 445 13.93 -3.82 -14.38
N ASN A 446 13.34 -2.85 -15.04
CA ASN A 446 12.00 -2.91 -15.61
C ASN A 446 11.95 -2.08 -16.89
N ASN A 447 11.36 -2.62 -17.95
CA ASN A 447 11.11 -1.85 -19.17
C ASN A 447 9.61 -1.76 -19.45
N SER A 448 9.10 -0.54 -19.60
CA SER A 448 7.78 -0.25 -20.16
C SER A 448 7.97 0.01 -21.64
N TRP A 449 7.44 -0.88 -22.49
CA TRP A 449 7.62 -0.86 -23.93
C TRP A 449 6.31 -0.75 -24.69
N LYS A 450 6.14 0.33 -25.43
CA LYS A 450 5.07 0.49 -26.41
C LYS A 450 5.49 -0.22 -27.71
N VAL A 451 5.11 -1.50 -27.86
CA VAL A 451 5.47 -2.32 -29.03
C VAL A 451 4.77 -1.81 -30.27
N SER A 452 3.51 -1.38 -30.14
CA SER A 452 2.67 -0.80 -31.20
C SER A 452 1.56 0.06 -30.60
N GLU A 453 0.72 0.66 -31.45
CA GLU A 453 -0.49 1.38 -31.01
C GLU A 453 -1.50 0.49 -30.26
N LYS A 454 -1.40 -0.83 -30.46
CA LYS A 454 -2.30 -1.81 -29.84
C LYS A 454 -1.68 -2.60 -28.71
N ILE A 455 -0.34 -2.69 -28.63
CA ILE A 455 0.38 -3.57 -27.70
C ILE A 455 1.33 -2.78 -26.83
N ASN A 456 1.14 -2.86 -25.52
CA ASN A 456 2.06 -2.35 -24.52
C ASN A 456 2.50 -3.50 -23.62
N LEU A 457 3.81 -3.57 -23.34
CA LEU A 457 4.43 -4.56 -22.48
C LEU A 457 5.16 -3.86 -21.34
N ASP A 458 5.02 -4.40 -20.13
CA ASP A 458 5.88 -4.11 -19.00
C ASP A 458 6.54 -5.42 -18.56
N TYR A 459 7.87 -5.47 -18.56
CA TYR A 459 8.60 -6.64 -18.08
C TYR A 459 9.78 -6.21 -17.24
N GLY A 460 10.04 -6.98 -16.20
CA GLY A 460 11.09 -6.65 -15.26
C GLY A 460 11.60 -7.87 -14.50
N LEU A 461 12.75 -7.68 -13.90
CA LEU A 461 13.40 -8.66 -13.07
C LEU A 461 13.95 -7.97 -11.83
N ARG A 462 13.64 -8.55 -10.66
CA ARG A 462 14.27 -8.20 -9.39
C ARG A 462 15.02 -9.42 -8.88
N PHE A 463 16.27 -9.22 -8.51
CA PHE A 463 17.06 -10.18 -7.76
C PHE A 463 17.27 -9.61 -6.37
N SER A 464 16.81 -10.34 -5.35
CA SER A 464 16.96 -9.94 -3.97
C SER A 464 17.64 -11.03 -3.15
N PHE A 465 18.32 -10.62 -2.08
CA PHE A 465 18.87 -11.55 -1.11
C PHE A 465 18.76 -10.98 0.29
N TYR A 466 18.45 -11.87 1.22
CA TYR A 466 18.30 -11.55 2.64
C TYR A 466 19.35 -12.31 3.44
N ASN A 467 20.13 -11.56 4.23
CA ASN A 467 21.14 -12.10 5.12
C ASN A 467 20.64 -12.07 6.56
N VAL A 468 20.61 -13.22 7.21
CA VAL A 468 20.44 -13.36 8.65
C VAL A 468 21.77 -12.96 9.30
N MET A 469 21.76 -11.85 10.04
CA MET A 469 22.97 -11.28 10.62
C MET A 469 23.18 -11.74 12.07
N GLY A 470 24.43 -11.82 12.47
CA GLY A 470 24.82 -12.23 13.81
C GLY A 470 24.62 -11.15 14.89
N GLY A 471 24.65 -11.59 16.12
CA GLY A 471 24.46 -10.81 17.35
C GLY A 471 23.53 -11.51 18.34
N ASP A 472 23.05 -12.70 17.98
CA ASP A 472 22.16 -13.53 18.79
C ASP A 472 22.49 -15.02 18.66
N THR A 473 21.90 -15.84 19.52
CA THR A 473 21.86 -17.30 19.42
C THR A 473 20.58 -17.70 18.70
N TYR A 474 20.71 -18.46 17.63
CA TYR A 474 19.61 -19.00 16.86
C TYR A 474 19.38 -20.45 17.25
N HIS A 475 18.12 -20.82 17.50
CA HIS A 475 17.72 -22.20 17.73
C HIS A 475 17.15 -22.77 16.44
N ILE A 476 17.64 -23.91 15.99
CA ILE A 476 17.18 -24.62 14.81
C ILE A 476 16.26 -25.72 15.28
N TYR A 477 15.02 -25.71 14.81
CA TYR A 477 13.98 -26.67 15.16
C TYR A 477 13.78 -27.63 13.99
N GLU A 478 14.29 -28.86 14.11
CA GLU A 478 14.05 -29.94 13.16
C GLU A 478 13.04 -30.93 13.74
N GLN A 479 12.20 -31.49 12.88
CA GLN A 479 11.15 -32.43 13.31
C GLN A 479 11.77 -33.65 14.02
N ASN A 480 11.29 -33.98 15.23
CA ASN A 480 11.78 -35.07 16.06
C ASN A 480 13.25 -35.02 16.52
N GLN A 481 13.87 -33.84 16.52
CA GLN A 481 15.21 -33.63 17.04
C GLN A 481 15.21 -32.59 18.18
N LEU A 482 16.22 -32.68 19.06
CA LEU A 482 16.46 -31.62 20.05
C LEU A 482 16.91 -30.33 19.33
N PRO A 483 16.46 -29.16 19.79
CA PRO A 483 16.88 -27.89 19.19
C PRO A 483 18.40 -27.75 19.16
N GLN A 484 18.96 -27.44 18.00
CA GLN A 484 20.36 -27.10 17.85
C GLN A 484 20.54 -25.59 18.03
N SER A 485 21.55 -25.17 18.80
CA SER A 485 21.84 -23.78 19.04
C SER A 485 23.06 -23.34 18.21
N VAL A 486 22.91 -22.25 17.46
CA VAL A 486 23.99 -21.63 16.69
C VAL A 486 24.23 -20.23 17.22
N GLU A 487 25.34 -20.02 17.93
CA GLU A 487 25.75 -18.68 18.32
C GLU A 487 26.44 -17.97 17.16
N LEU A 488 25.88 -16.85 16.73
CA LEU A 488 26.39 -16.10 15.60
C LEU A 488 26.93 -14.74 16.11
N LYS A 489 28.25 -14.55 16.00
CA LYS A 489 28.91 -13.32 16.44
C LYS A 489 28.40 -12.11 15.66
N LYS A 490 28.27 -10.96 16.33
CA LYS A 490 27.84 -9.69 15.73
C LYS A 490 28.63 -9.36 14.45
N GLY A 491 27.92 -8.96 13.39
CA GLY A 491 28.50 -8.61 12.09
C GLY A 491 28.83 -9.79 11.19
N LYS A 492 28.65 -11.04 11.63
CA LYS A 492 28.78 -12.23 10.77
C LYS A 492 27.45 -12.52 10.08
N VAL A 493 27.54 -13.06 8.85
CA VAL A 493 26.38 -13.59 8.10
C VAL A 493 26.20 -15.05 8.48
N GLY A 494 25.01 -15.41 8.93
CA GLY A 494 24.64 -16.78 9.26
C GLY A 494 24.07 -17.52 8.05
N LYS A 495 22.92 -17.08 7.58
CA LYS A 495 22.20 -17.69 6.46
C LYS A 495 21.83 -16.64 5.43
N THR A 496 21.94 -16.98 4.16
CA THR A 496 21.53 -16.11 3.04
C THR A 496 20.43 -16.79 2.24
N TYR A 497 19.37 -16.06 1.94
CA TYR A 497 18.29 -16.47 1.06
C TYR A 497 18.33 -15.63 -0.21
N PHE A 498 18.30 -16.29 -1.38
CA PHE A 498 18.28 -15.67 -2.69
C PHE A 498 16.91 -15.82 -3.33
N ASN A 499 16.42 -14.75 -3.93
CA ASN A 499 15.12 -14.71 -4.59
C ASN A 499 15.26 -14.09 -5.98
N LEU A 500 14.60 -14.71 -6.95
CA LEU A 500 14.46 -14.18 -8.30
C LEU A 500 13.00 -13.89 -8.56
N GLU A 501 12.67 -12.64 -8.89
CA GLU A 501 11.31 -12.13 -8.97
C GLU A 501 11.01 -11.58 -10.38
N PRO A 502 10.72 -12.45 -11.37
CA PRO A 502 10.30 -12.04 -12.70
C PRO A 502 8.89 -11.45 -12.68
N ARG A 503 8.65 -10.47 -13.53
CA ARG A 503 7.38 -9.75 -13.68
C ARG A 503 7.10 -9.45 -15.12
N LEU A 504 5.84 -9.63 -15.54
CA LEU A 504 5.38 -9.39 -16.89
C LEU A 504 3.95 -8.88 -16.86
N SER A 505 3.67 -7.81 -17.57
CA SER A 505 2.32 -7.35 -17.86
C SER A 505 2.22 -7.00 -19.33
N ALA A 506 1.12 -7.37 -19.96
CA ALA A 506 0.83 -7.07 -21.34
C ALA A 506 -0.57 -6.50 -21.48
N ASN A 507 -0.74 -5.54 -22.37
CA ASN A 507 -2.02 -4.98 -22.74
C ASN A 507 -2.19 -5.07 -24.26
N TYR A 508 -3.33 -5.60 -24.68
CA TYR A 508 -3.74 -5.63 -26.09
C TYR A 508 -5.04 -4.84 -26.27
N ARG A 509 -4.97 -3.73 -27.00
CA ARG A 509 -6.12 -2.91 -27.35
C ARG A 509 -6.89 -3.56 -28.49
N VAL A 510 -8.02 -4.20 -28.17
CA VAL A 510 -8.86 -4.92 -29.12
C VAL A 510 -9.61 -3.95 -30.03
N THR A 511 -10.20 -2.90 -29.44
CA THR A 511 -10.89 -1.81 -30.13
C THR A 511 -10.47 -0.45 -29.55
N SER A 512 -10.97 0.65 -30.10
CA SER A 512 -10.74 1.99 -29.52
C SER A 512 -11.26 2.14 -28.09
N THR A 513 -12.19 1.29 -27.67
CA THR A 513 -12.89 1.36 -26.38
C THR A 513 -12.75 0.09 -25.54
N ALA A 514 -11.94 -0.89 -25.95
CA ALA A 514 -11.77 -2.14 -25.22
C ALA A 514 -10.32 -2.65 -25.28
N SER A 515 -9.82 -3.19 -24.16
CA SER A 515 -8.53 -3.86 -24.09
C SER A 515 -8.58 -5.10 -23.20
N VAL A 516 -7.69 -6.04 -23.49
CA VAL A 516 -7.43 -7.24 -22.69
C VAL A 516 -6.03 -7.10 -22.10
N LYS A 517 -5.89 -7.46 -20.84
CA LYS A 517 -4.63 -7.41 -20.12
C LYS A 517 -4.29 -8.76 -19.54
N MET A 518 -3.02 -9.07 -19.47
CA MET A 518 -2.52 -10.24 -18.76
C MET A 518 -1.30 -9.85 -17.91
N GLY A 519 -1.11 -10.54 -16.80
CA GLY A 519 0.02 -10.27 -15.93
C GLY A 519 0.46 -11.50 -15.16
N TYR A 520 1.78 -11.56 -14.92
CA TYR A 520 2.44 -12.49 -14.04
C TYR A 520 3.43 -11.75 -13.15
N ALA A 521 3.44 -12.06 -11.86
CA ALA A 521 4.45 -11.56 -10.94
C ALA A 521 4.79 -12.61 -9.90
N ARG A 522 6.10 -12.78 -9.65
CA ARG A 522 6.61 -13.41 -8.44
C ARG A 522 7.03 -12.31 -7.46
N ASN A 523 6.54 -12.43 -6.23
CA ASN A 523 6.90 -11.55 -5.13
C ASN A 523 7.43 -12.37 -3.95
N THR A 524 8.35 -11.79 -3.19
CA THR A 524 8.91 -12.44 -1.99
C THR A 524 8.78 -11.52 -0.77
N GLN A 525 8.73 -12.12 0.42
CA GLN A 525 8.62 -11.40 1.69
C GLN A 525 9.57 -11.99 2.71
N ASN A 526 10.33 -11.11 3.40
CA ASN A 526 11.35 -11.48 4.37
C ASN A 526 11.02 -11.06 5.80
N LEU A 527 10.00 -10.20 5.98
CA LEU A 527 9.50 -9.74 7.28
C LEU A 527 8.05 -10.14 7.45
N HIS A 528 7.72 -10.76 8.57
CA HIS A 528 6.42 -11.36 8.84
C HIS A 528 5.82 -10.80 10.12
N LEU A 529 4.51 -10.54 10.13
CA LEU A 529 3.78 -10.10 11.32
C LEU A 529 3.08 -11.30 11.95
N MET A 530 3.51 -11.65 13.14
CA MET A 530 2.91 -12.73 13.91
C MET A 530 1.67 -12.21 14.64
N SER A 531 0.50 -12.54 14.10
CA SER A 531 -0.80 -12.10 14.61
C SER A 531 -1.77 -13.26 14.76
N ASN A 532 -2.45 -13.32 15.90
CA ASN A 532 -3.54 -14.27 16.14
C ASN A 532 -4.89 -13.77 15.66
N SER A 533 -5.02 -12.49 15.31
CA SER A 533 -6.26 -11.86 14.87
C SER A 533 -6.30 -11.65 13.34
N THR A 534 -7.50 -11.48 12.78
CA THR A 534 -7.67 -11.15 11.36
C THR A 534 -7.21 -9.72 11.06
N GLY A 535 -7.49 -8.80 11.99
CA GLY A 535 -7.28 -7.37 11.80
C GLY A 535 -5.91 -6.85 12.20
N GLY A 536 -5.09 -7.70 12.80
CA GLY A 536 -3.86 -7.27 13.45
C GLY A 536 -4.11 -6.50 14.74
N SER A 537 -3.15 -6.57 15.64
CA SER A 537 -3.11 -5.77 16.88
C SER A 537 -1.87 -4.90 16.86
N PRO A 538 -1.88 -3.73 17.51
CA PRO A 538 -0.65 -2.96 17.71
C PRO A 538 0.45 -3.75 18.44
N THR A 539 0.05 -4.77 19.20
CA THR A 539 0.95 -5.64 19.97
C THR A 539 1.47 -6.84 19.19
N ASP A 540 1.07 -7.01 17.92
CA ASP A 540 1.58 -8.10 17.08
C ASP A 540 3.08 -7.93 16.81
N GLN A 541 3.79 -9.04 16.75
CA GLN A 541 5.25 -9.05 16.68
C GLN A 541 5.74 -9.18 15.24
N TRP A 542 6.67 -8.31 14.86
CA TRP A 542 7.42 -8.46 13.63
C TRP A 542 8.60 -9.43 13.83
N ILE A 543 8.78 -10.34 12.88
CA ILE A 543 9.93 -11.24 12.81
C ILE A 543 10.51 -11.24 11.40
N GLY A 544 11.83 -11.42 11.31
CA GLY A 544 12.52 -11.58 10.03
C GLY A 544 12.76 -13.06 9.71
N ASN A 545 13.21 -13.35 8.50
CA ASN A 545 13.73 -14.67 8.17
C ASN A 545 14.85 -15.06 9.14
N SER A 546 14.93 -16.35 9.41
CA SER A 546 15.91 -16.95 10.33
C SER A 546 16.43 -18.28 9.75
N TYR A 547 17.02 -19.11 10.57
CA TYR A 547 17.36 -20.49 10.16
C TYR A 547 16.11 -21.33 9.88
N ASN A 548 15.00 -21.09 10.61
CA ASN A 548 13.73 -21.83 10.48
C ASN A 548 12.79 -21.15 9.49
N ILE A 549 12.74 -19.82 9.49
CA ILE A 549 11.80 -19.03 8.69
C ILE A 549 12.43 -18.70 7.35
N LYS A 550 11.88 -19.30 6.29
CA LYS A 550 12.26 -19.03 4.89
C LYS A 550 11.45 -17.85 4.34
N PRO A 551 11.95 -17.15 3.29
CA PRO A 551 11.14 -16.17 2.59
C PRO A 551 9.81 -16.75 2.15
N GLU A 552 8.71 -16.04 2.41
CA GLU A 552 7.45 -16.36 1.77
C GLU A 552 7.52 -15.97 0.28
N ILE A 553 6.91 -16.78 -0.58
CA ILE A 553 6.92 -16.59 -2.04
C ILE A 553 5.47 -16.61 -2.53
N ALA A 554 5.11 -15.67 -3.40
CA ALA A 554 3.82 -15.68 -4.09
C ALA A 554 4.01 -15.54 -5.60
N ASP A 555 3.43 -16.46 -6.34
CA ASP A 555 3.28 -16.40 -7.80
C ASP A 555 1.84 -16.04 -8.14
N GLN A 556 1.61 -14.92 -8.81
CA GLN A 556 0.28 -14.47 -9.22
C GLN A 556 0.17 -14.36 -10.72
N VAL A 557 -0.90 -14.95 -11.27
CA VAL A 557 -1.34 -14.77 -12.67
C VAL A 557 -2.66 -14.00 -12.64
N SER A 558 -2.82 -13.06 -13.56
CA SER A 558 -4.05 -12.26 -13.68
C SER A 558 -4.43 -12.05 -15.15
N LEU A 559 -5.73 -12.03 -15.42
CA LEU A 559 -6.33 -11.70 -16.72
C LEU A 559 -7.39 -10.61 -16.50
N GLY A 560 -7.35 -9.55 -17.31
CA GLY A 560 -8.24 -8.41 -17.19
C GLY A 560 -8.90 -8.02 -18.51
N LEU A 561 -10.12 -7.50 -18.42
CA LEU A 561 -10.87 -6.88 -19.50
C LEU A 561 -11.22 -5.45 -19.06
N SER A 562 -10.86 -4.46 -19.87
CA SER A 562 -11.27 -3.06 -19.71
C SER A 562 -12.15 -2.63 -20.87
N LYS A 563 -13.26 -1.95 -20.57
CA LYS A 563 -14.19 -1.42 -21.57
C LYS A 563 -14.70 -0.06 -21.15
N ASN A 564 -14.61 0.92 -22.05
CA ASN A 564 -15.17 2.26 -21.86
C ASN A 564 -16.42 2.44 -22.71
N PHE A 565 -17.39 3.22 -22.20
CA PHE A 565 -18.64 3.58 -22.83
C PHE A 565 -18.85 5.10 -22.75
N ASN A 566 -19.72 5.65 -23.58
CA ASN A 566 -20.14 7.05 -23.58
C ASN A 566 -18.95 8.00 -23.53
N ASP A 567 -18.06 7.93 -24.52
CA ASP A 567 -16.87 8.77 -24.65
C ASP A 567 -16.01 8.80 -23.38
N ASN A 568 -15.75 7.62 -22.81
CA ASN A 568 -15.00 7.37 -21.57
C ASN A 568 -15.67 7.87 -20.27
N ALA A 569 -16.93 8.31 -20.31
CA ALA A 569 -17.64 8.70 -19.09
C ALA A 569 -17.94 7.52 -18.16
N LEU A 570 -18.08 6.31 -18.70
CA LEU A 570 -18.30 5.08 -17.95
C LEU A 570 -17.19 4.07 -18.26
N GLU A 571 -16.57 3.52 -17.23
CA GLU A 571 -15.45 2.59 -17.29
C GLU A 571 -15.83 1.28 -16.58
N LEU A 572 -15.69 0.15 -17.27
CA LEU A 572 -15.81 -1.19 -16.71
C LEU A 572 -14.46 -1.88 -16.75
N ASN A 573 -13.96 -2.31 -15.58
CA ASN A 573 -12.78 -3.17 -15.45
C ASN A 573 -13.20 -4.47 -14.76
N THR A 574 -12.83 -5.61 -15.36
CA THR A 574 -13.02 -6.93 -14.77
C THR A 574 -11.69 -7.64 -14.75
N GLU A 575 -11.32 -8.21 -13.61
CA GLU A 575 -10.06 -8.95 -13.44
C GLU A 575 -10.32 -10.29 -12.77
N VAL A 576 -9.65 -11.33 -13.25
CA VAL A 576 -9.60 -12.67 -12.65
C VAL A 576 -8.16 -12.92 -12.24
N TYR A 577 -7.93 -13.46 -11.05
CA TYR A 577 -6.59 -13.77 -10.57
C TYR A 577 -6.51 -15.13 -9.89
N TYR A 578 -5.33 -15.71 -9.96
CA TYR A 578 -4.92 -16.88 -9.16
C TYR A 578 -3.54 -16.61 -8.56
N LYS A 579 -3.40 -16.81 -7.27
CA LYS A 579 -2.17 -16.64 -6.49
C LYS A 579 -1.83 -17.93 -5.77
N SER A 580 -0.64 -18.48 -6.02
CA SER A 580 -0.03 -19.59 -5.28
C SER A 580 0.98 -19.04 -4.30
N MET A 581 0.97 -19.51 -3.06
CA MET A 581 1.84 -19.02 -2.00
C MET A 581 2.61 -20.19 -1.36
N GLN A 582 3.90 -19.98 -1.08
CA GLN A 582 4.79 -20.95 -0.47
C GLN A 582 5.34 -20.41 0.85
N HIS A 583 5.75 -21.31 1.73
CA HIS A 583 6.32 -21.02 3.05
C HIS A 583 5.40 -20.15 3.94
N GLN A 584 4.09 -20.31 3.77
CA GLN A 584 3.11 -19.59 4.60
C GLN A 584 3.24 -20.03 6.05
N ILE A 585 3.15 -19.07 6.96
CA ILE A 585 3.41 -19.25 8.39
C ILE A 585 2.08 -19.26 9.15
N ASP A 586 1.92 -20.17 10.07
CA ASP A 586 0.82 -20.17 11.05
C ASP A 586 1.33 -20.76 12.38
N TYR A 587 0.56 -20.60 13.44
CA TYR A 587 0.87 -21.18 14.74
C TYR A 587 0.32 -22.61 14.84
N ARG A 588 1.00 -23.49 15.63
CA ARG A 588 0.42 -24.75 16.05
C ARG A 588 -0.82 -24.53 16.93
N ASP A 589 -1.67 -25.52 17.05
CA ASP A 589 -2.82 -25.44 17.96
C ASP A 589 -2.34 -25.39 19.42
N GLY A 590 -2.93 -24.48 20.20
CA GLY A 590 -2.53 -24.25 21.59
C GLY A 590 -1.20 -23.49 21.75
N ALA A 591 -0.67 -22.84 20.71
CA ALA A 591 0.58 -22.08 20.79
C ALA A 591 0.53 -20.98 21.85
N ASP A 592 1.55 -20.91 22.69
CA ASP A 592 1.79 -19.79 23.59
C ASP A 592 2.81 -18.84 22.97
N ILE A 593 2.35 -17.71 22.45
CA ILE A 593 3.19 -16.74 21.75
C ILE A 593 3.73 -15.62 22.63
N ASN A 594 3.23 -15.51 23.85
CA ASN A 594 3.56 -14.41 24.75
C ASN A 594 4.67 -14.76 25.74
N THR A 595 4.64 -16.00 26.27
CA THR A 595 5.55 -16.41 27.35
C THR A 595 6.70 -17.32 26.89
N VAL A 596 6.59 -17.94 25.70
CA VAL A 596 7.69 -18.77 25.17
C VAL A 596 8.97 -17.95 24.94
N PRO A 597 10.13 -18.51 25.29
CA PRO A 597 11.42 -17.86 25.05
C PRO A 597 11.69 -17.59 23.56
N ASP A 598 11.30 -18.51 22.67
CA ASP A 598 11.46 -18.40 21.22
C ASP A 598 10.17 -18.76 20.50
N VAL A 599 9.53 -17.75 19.90
CA VAL A 599 8.28 -17.92 19.18
C VAL A 599 8.40 -18.84 17.95
N GLU A 600 9.62 -19.03 17.43
CA GLU A 600 9.85 -19.89 16.26
C GLU A 600 9.53 -21.36 16.54
N SER A 601 9.58 -21.82 17.80
CA SER A 601 9.19 -23.16 18.22
C SER A 601 7.68 -23.44 18.06
N GLU A 602 6.88 -22.38 18.00
CA GLU A 602 5.42 -22.44 17.89
C GLU A 602 4.91 -22.35 16.45
N LEU A 603 5.82 -22.19 15.47
CA LEU A 603 5.48 -21.93 14.08
C LEU A 603 5.41 -23.21 13.25
N LEU A 604 4.43 -23.26 12.37
CA LEU A 604 4.25 -24.27 11.34
C LEU A 604 4.30 -23.60 9.96
N PHE A 605 4.78 -24.34 8.98
CA PHE A 605 5.01 -23.84 7.62
C PHE A 605 4.26 -24.67 6.59
N GLY A 606 3.74 -24.02 5.58
CA GLY A 606 3.02 -24.69 4.51
C GLY A 606 2.82 -23.84 3.28
N LYS A 607 1.75 -24.10 2.57
CA LYS A 607 1.40 -23.41 1.34
C LYS A 607 0.01 -22.76 1.42
N GLY A 608 -0.26 -21.80 0.53
CA GLY A 608 -1.54 -21.14 0.43
C GLY A 608 -1.94 -20.95 -1.02
N ARG A 609 -3.22 -20.63 -1.24
CA ARG A 609 -3.75 -20.19 -2.52
C ARG A 609 -4.84 -19.16 -2.32
N ALA A 610 -4.93 -18.22 -3.27
CA ALA A 610 -6.01 -17.25 -3.33
C ALA A 610 -6.44 -17.04 -4.78
N TYR A 611 -7.75 -16.95 -5.01
CA TYR A 611 -8.29 -16.72 -6.34
C TYR A 611 -9.61 -15.96 -6.26
N GLY A 612 -9.92 -15.24 -7.34
CA GLY A 612 -11.13 -14.45 -7.35
C GLY A 612 -11.38 -13.69 -8.65
N VAL A 613 -12.56 -13.06 -8.67
CA VAL A 613 -13.04 -12.16 -9.72
C VAL A 613 -13.30 -10.80 -9.10
N GLU A 614 -12.78 -9.75 -9.72
CA GLU A 614 -12.96 -8.34 -9.36
C GLU A 614 -13.72 -7.63 -10.48
N ILE A 615 -14.74 -6.84 -10.15
CA ILE A 615 -15.50 -6.03 -11.09
C ILE A 615 -15.53 -4.60 -10.55
N LEU A 616 -15.12 -3.63 -11.36
CA LEU A 616 -15.22 -2.20 -11.08
C LEU A 616 -15.99 -1.53 -12.22
N LEU A 617 -17.15 -0.98 -11.90
CA LEU A 617 -17.91 -0.09 -12.79
C LEU A 617 -17.81 1.33 -12.25
N LYS A 618 -17.19 2.25 -13.00
CA LYS A 618 -16.88 3.61 -12.57
C LYS A 618 -17.47 4.65 -13.49
N LYS A 619 -18.30 5.54 -12.96
CA LYS A 619 -18.83 6.71 -13.65
C LYS A 619 -17.98 7.93 -13.29
N LYS A 620 -17.25 8.46 -14.28
CA LYS A 620 -16.22 9.49 -14.08
C LYS A 620 -16.75 10.92 -14.12
N THR A 621 -17.78 11.18 -14.92
CA THR A 621 -18.24 12.52 -15.28
C THR A 621 -19.73 12.73 -15.07
N GLY A 622 -20.16 13.98 -14.98
CA GLY A 622 -21.55 14.42 -14.80
C GLY A 622 -21.92 14.74 -13.35
N THR A 623 -23.18 15.11 -13.12
CA THR A 623 -23.70 15.50 -11.78
C THR A 623 -23.66 14.36 -10.75
N LEU A 624 -23.85 13.11 -11.21
CA LEU A 624 -23.68 11.90 -10.41
C LEU A 624 -22.41 11.19 -10.87
N THR A 625 -21.45 11.00 -9.97
CA THR A 625 -20.20 10.25 -10.18
C THR A 625 -20.03 9.21 -9.08
N GLY A 626 -19.16 8.24 -9.30
CA GLY A 626 -18.93 7.19 -8.29
C GLY A 626 -18.56 5.86 -8.91
N TRP A 627 -18.68 4.77 -8.17
CA TRP A 627 -18.36 3.43 -8.63
C TRP A 627 -19.13 2.34 -7.89
N ILE A 628 -19.19 1.18 -8.53
CA ILE A 628 -19.61 -0.09 -7.95
C ILE A 628 -18.41 -1.01 -8.03
N GLY A 629 -17.92 -1.47 -6.89
CA GLY A 629 -16.86 -2.46 -6.75
C GLY A 629 -17.40 -3.76 -6.21
N TYR A 630 -17.12 -4.88 -6.87
CA TYR A 630 -17.51 -6.21 -6.40
C TYR A 630 -16.34 -7.17 -6.48
N THR A 631 -16.17 -7.98 -5.45
CA THR A 631 -15.17 -9.04 -5.38
C THR A 631 -15.81 -10.34 -4.94
N LEU A 632 -15.59 -11.40 -5.73
CA LEU A 632 -15.83 -12.79 -5.35
C LEU A 632 -14.48 -13.46 -5.21
N SER A 633 -14.14 -13.99 -4.03
CA SER A 633 -12.83 -14.60 -3.82
C SER A 633 -12.81 -15.68 -2.76
N LYS A 634 -11.76 -16.50 -2.80
CA LYS A 634 -11.45 -17.51 -1.79
C LYS A 634 -9.96 -17.51 -1.49
N THR A 635 -9.62 -17.69 -0.20
CA THR A 635 -8.24 -17.78 0.28
C THR A 635 -8.11 -18.96 1.24
N GLU A 636 -7.17 -19.84 0.96
CA GLU A 636 -6.98 -21.07 1.71
C GLU A 636 -5.51 -21.31 2.02
N ARG A 637 -5.25 -22.05 3.10
CA ARG A 637 -3.93 -22.53 3.51
C ARG A 637 -3.94 -24.05 3.66
N GLN A 638 -2.79 -24.67 3.51
CA GLN A 638 -2.54 -26.07 3.78
C GLN A 638 -1.21 -26.18 4.50
N ILE A 639 -1.27 -26.49 5.79
CA ILE A 639 -0.12 -26.57 6.69
C ILE A 639 -0.20 -27.89 7.45
N GLU A 640 0.88 -28.65 7.42
CA GLU A 640 0.96 -29.89 8.18
C GLU A 640 0.90 -29.58 9.68
N GLY A 641 0.20 -30.40 10.45
CA GLY A 641 -0.07 -30.14 11.87
C GLY A 641 -1.31 -29.29 12.15
N ILE A 642 -1.98 -28.76 11.11
CA ILE A 642 -3.26 -28.04 11.22
C ILE A 642 -4.31 -28.76 10.38
N ASN A 643 -5.49 -29.06 10.98
CA ASN A 643 -6.62 -29.72 10.31
C ASN A 643 -6.21 -31.00 9.55
N ASN A 644 -5.31 -31.81 10.12
CA ASN A 644 -4.76 -33.04 9.52
C ASN A 644 -4.13 -32.80 8.12
N GLY A 645 -3.50 -31.63 7.90
CA GLY A 645 -2.86 -31.28 6.64
C GLY A 645 -3.84 -31.01 5.48
N GLN A 646 -5.13 -30.86 5.74
CA GLN A 646 -6.14 -30.51 4.73
C GLN A 646 -6.16 -29.00 4.45
N TRP A 647 -6.71 -28.62 3.29
CA TRP A 647 -6.97 -27.21 2.97
C TRP A 647 -8.00 -26.62 3.93
N TYR A 648 -7.71 -25.45 4.50
CA TYR A 648 -8.60 -24.70 5.38
C TYR A 648 -8.63 -23.22 5.01
N ASN A 649 -9.71 -22.52 5.35
CA ASN A 649 -9.84 -21.10 5.05
C ASN A 649 -8.79 -20.29 5.82
N ALA A 650 -8.14 -19.35 5.13
CA ALA A 650 -7.32 -18.35 5.81
C ALA A 650 -8.19 -17.43 6.67
N LYS A 651 -7.67 -16.91 7.79
CA LYS A 651 -8.43 -16.05 8.72
C LYS A 651 -9.03 -14.79 8.07
N GLN A 652 -8.40 -14.25 7.02
CA GLN A 652 -8.87 -13.09 6.24
C GLN A 652 -9.80 -13.47 5.08
N ASP A 653 -10.12 -14.76 4.89
CA ASP A 653 -10.99 -15.18 3.80
C ASP A 653 -12.41 -14.63 3.96
N ARG A 654 -12.91 -13.97 2.92
CA ARG A 654 -14.28 -13.48 2.75
C ARG A 654 -14.71 -13.73 1.34
N THR A 655 -15.89 -14.32 1.15
CA THR A 655 -16.34 -14.74 -0.19
C THR A 655 -16.83 -13.57 -1.03
N HIS A 656 -17.72 -12.76 -0.48
CA HIS A 656 -18.32 -11.62 -1.19
C HIS A 656 -17.93 -10.31 -0.52
N ASP A 657 -17.59 -9.31 -1.35
CA ASP A 657 -17.34 -7.94 -0.95
C ASP A 657 -17.93 -7.01 -2.00
N LEU A 658 -18.88 -6.13 -1.61
CA LEU A 658 -19.56 -5.19 -2.47
C LEU A 658 -19.45 -3.79 -1.87
N SER A 659 -19.02 -2.83 -2.67
CA SER A 659 -18.99 -1.41 -2.34
C SER A 659 -19.70 -0.61 -3.44
N ILE A 660 -20.63 0.26 -3.05
CA ILE A 660 -21.31 1.20 -3.93
C ILE A 660 -21.03 2.60 -3.39
N VAL A 661 -20.41 3.43 -4.21
CA VAL A 661 -20.07 4.82 -3.86
C VAL A 661 -20.73 5.75 -4.83
N GLY A 662 -21.49 6.72 -4.32
CA GLY A 662 -22.15 7.76 -5.12
C GLY A 662 -21.83 9.15 -4.58
N VAL A 663 -21.51 10.07 -5.48
CA VAL A 663 -21.32 11.50 -5.19
C VAL A 663 -22.19 12.28 -6.16
N TYR A 664 -23.18 13.00 -5.64
CA TYR A 664 -24.13 13.80 -6.40
C TYR A 664 -23.92 15.29 -6.12
N THR A 665 -23.55 16.03 -7.16
CA THR A 665 -23.38 17.48 -7.11
C THR A 665 -24.73 18.14 -7.35
N LEU A 666 -25.44 18.45 -6.25
CA LEU A 666 -26.77 19.07 -6.29
C LEU A 666 -26.70 20.53 -6.82
N SER A 667 -25.65 21.23 -6.46
CA SER A 667 -25.37 22.60 -6.92
C SER A 667 -23.87 22.90 -6.71
N PRO A 668 -23.33 24.04 -7.18
CA PRO A 668 -21.96 24.43 -6.92
C PRO A 668 -21.60 24.55 -5.44
N ARG A 669 -22.61 24.55 -4.55
CA ARG A 669 -22.42 24.67 -3.09
C ARG A 669 -22.74 23.41 -2.31
N TRP A 670 -23.54 22.52 -2.87
CA TRP A 670 -24.04 21.36 -2.15
C TRP A 670 -23.67 20.07 -2.87
N THR A 671 -22.96 19.21 -2.17
CA THR A 671 -22.63 17.87 -2.61
C THR A 671 -23.22 16.86 -1.63
N LEU A 672 -23.95 15.89 -2.16
CA LEU A 672 -24.45 14.74 -1.43
C LEU A 672 -23.54 13.54 -1.75
N SER A 673 -23.29 12.68 -0.78
CA SER A 673 -22.52 11.47 -1.00
C SER A 673 -23.11 10.30 -0.20
N GLY A 674 -22.95 9.10 -0.74
CA GLY A 674 -23.40 7.87 -0.10
C GLY A 674 -22.46 6.74 -0.36
N THR A 675 -22.29 5.86 0.62
CA THR A 675 -21.49 4.65 0.50
C THR A 675 -22.24 3.48 1.11
N PHE A 676 -22.51 2.46 0.30
CA PHE A 676 -23.05 1.19 0.77
C PHE A 676 -21.98 0.13 0.70
N ILE A 677 -21.82 -0.66 1.76
CA ILE A 677 -20.88 -1.75 1.87
C ILE A 677 -21.63 -3.00 2.32
N TYR A 678 -21.33 -4.13 1.67
CA TYR A 678 -21.72 -5.46 2.11
C TYR A 678 -20.53 -6.39 2.01
N THR A 679 -20.22 -7.13 3.08
CA THR A 679 -19.17 -8.14 3.08
C THR A 679 -19.59 -9.36 3.90
N THR A 680 -19.33 -10.56 3.37
CA THR A 680 -19.50 -11.81 4.13
C THR A 680 -18.49 -11.88 5.26
N GLY A 681 -18.83 -12.60 6.33
CA GLY A 681 -17.96 -12.77 7.48
C GLY A 681 -16.65 -13.47 7.14
N ASN A 682 -15.59 -13.08 7.80
CA ASN A 682 -14.30 -13.75 7.72
C ASN A 682 -14.33 -15.12 8.43
N ALA A 683 -13.37 -15.98 8.08
CA ALA A 683 -13.23 -17.30 8.71
C ALA A 683 -12.74 -17.17 10.15
N VAL A 684 -13.31 -17.97 11.04
CA VAL A 684 -13.01 -18.03 12.48
C VAL A 684 -13.14 -19.46 12.99
N THR A 685 -12.66 -19.72 14.20
CA THR A 685 -12.84 -20.98 14.92
C THR A 685 -13.70 -20.73 16.14
N PHE A 686 -14.86 -21.36 16.20
CA PHE A 686 -15.74 -21.30 17.36
C PHE A 686 -15.63 -22.60 18.17
N PRO A 687 -15.88 -22.55 19.50
CA PRO A 687 -15.95 -23.75 20.31
C PRO A 687 -17.14 -24.62 19.89
N THR A 688 -16.92 -25.90 19.75
CA THR A 688 -17.94 -26.91 19.40
C THR A 688 -18.52 -27.61 20.65
N GLY A 689 -17.84 -27.47 21.78
CA GLY A 689 -18.26 -28.06 23.06
C GLY A 689 -17.52 -27.45 24.24
N LYS A 690 -17.86 -27.92 25.41
CA LYS A 690 -17.16 -27.61 26.66
C LYS A 690 -17.13 -28.82 27.57
N TYR A 691 -16.12 -28.88 28.42
CA TYR A 691 -16.02 -29.86 29.49
C TYR A 691 -15.32 -29.25 30.71
N LEU A 692 -15.49 -29.91 31.88
CA LEU A 692 -14.78 -29.47 33.08
C LEU A 692 -13.54 -30.35 33.28
N LEU A 693 -12.40 -29.71 33.47
CA LEU A 693 -11.16 -30.34 33.85
C LEU A 693 -10.69 -29.74 35.18
N ASN A 694 -10.65 -30.51 36.24
CA ASN A 694 -10.32 -30.02 37.58
C ASN A 694 -11.12 -28.80 38.02
N ASN A 695 -12.42 -28.78 37.80
CA ASN A 695 -13.35 -27.66 38.02
C ASN A 695 -13.06 -26.38 37.18
N MET A 696 -12.17 -26.43 36.20
CA MET A 696 -11.98 -25.37 35.23
C MET A 696 -12.74 -25.67 33.95
N LEU A 697 -13.45 -24.70 33.44
CA LEU A 697 -14.14 -24.79 32.16
C LEU A 697 -13.12 -24.79 31.02
N VAL A 698 -13.15 -25.83 30.19
CA VAL A 698 -12.32 -25.95 29.01
C VAL A 698 -13.22 -26.00 27.78
N TYR A 699 -12.98 -25.15 26.79
CA TYR A 699 -13.67 -25.16 25.50
C TYR A 699 -13.00 -26.16 24.56
N GLN A 700 -13.83 -26.98 23.91
CA GLN A 700 -13.42 -27.84 22.82
C GLN A 700 -13.59 -27.11 21.51
N TYR A 701 -12.57 -27.06 20.66
CA TYR A 701 -12.60 -26.47 19.36
C TYR A 701 -12.60 -27.52 18.25
N GLY A 702 -13.31 -27.24 17.16
CA GLY A 702 -13.28 -28.01 15.93
C GLY A 702 -12.11 -27.64 15.02
N ASN A 703 -12.28 -27.89 13.74
CA ASN A 703 -11.27 -27.54 12.74
C ASN A 703 -11.02 -26.01 12.71
N ARG A 704 -9.74 -25.63 12.54
CA ARG A 704 -9.35 -24.21 12.45
C ARG A 704 -10.04 -23.52 11.29
N ASN A 705 -10.63 -22.34 11.56
CA ASN A 705 -11.29 -21.46 10.57
C ASN A 705 -12.44 -22.15 9.81
N ALA A 706 -13.12 -23.10 10.45
CA ALA A 706 -14.25 -23.80 9.87
C ALA A 706 -15.53 -22.96 9.87
N ASP A 707 -15.64 -22.02 10.81
CA ASP A 707 -16.81 -21.17 11.01
C ASP A 707 -16.65 -19.81 10.32
N ARG A 708 -17.74 -19.03 10.30
CA ARG A 708 -17.77 -17.69 9.74
C ARG A 708 -18.37 -16.69 10.73
N MET A 709 -17.77 -15.50 10.80
CA MET A 709 -18.44 -14.36 11.42
C MET A 709 -19.71 -14.02 10.64
N PRO A 710 -20.72 -13.42 11.26
CA PRO A 710 -21.89 -12.91 10.55
C PRO A 710 -21.50 -11.84 9.51
N ALA A 711 -22.31 -11.72 8.44
CA ALA A 711 -22.09 -10.73 7.40
C ALA A 711 -22.26 -9.30 7.95
N THR A 712 -21.46 -8.40 7.45
CA THR A 712 -21.47 -6.97 7.78
C THR A 712 -22.04 -6.17 6.62
N HIS A 713 -22.92 -5.23 6.88
CA HIS A 713 -23.31 -4.22 5.89
C HIS A 713 -23.71 -2.90 6.58
N ARG A 714 -23.51 -1.81 5.85
CA ARG A 714 -23.88 -0.46 6.33
C ARG A 714 -24.11 0.48 5.16
N PHE A 715 -24.79 1.56 5.43
CA PHE A 715 -24.95 2.69 4.52
C PHE A 715 -24.51 3.97 5.24
N ASP A 716 -23.55 4.68 4.63
CA ASP A 716 -23.01 5.93 5.16
C ASP A 716 -23.47 7.09 4.26
N ILE A 717 -23.85 8.20 4.85
CA ILE A 717 -24.36 9.39 4.17
C ILE A 717 -23.48 10.59 4.51
N GLY A 718 -23.18 11.41 3.49
CA GLY A 718 -22.43 12.65 3.66
C GLY A 718 -23.09 13.81 2.92
N VAL A 719 -23.02 14.99 3.51
CA VAL A 719 -23.45 16.26 2.90
C VAL A 719 -22.35 17.29 3.11
N THR A 720 -21.90 17.92 2.03
CA THR A 720 -20.92 19.00 2.11
C THR A 720 -21.54 20.30 1.58
N TYR A 721 -21.43 21.36 2.37
CA TYR A 721 -21.79 22.71 1.99
C TYR A 721 -20.54 23.58 1.84
N GLU A 722 -20.27 24.08 0.64
CA GLU A 722 -19.18 25.00 0.35
C GLU A 722 -19.70 26.43 0.41
N LYS A 723 -19.16 27.22 1.34
CA LYS A 723 -19.53 28.64 1.46
C LYS A 723 -18.94 29.43 0.31
N PRO A 724 -19.73 30.32 -0.36
CA PRO A 724 -19.19 31.18 -1.41
C PRO A 724 -18.01 32.00 -0.90
N SER A 725 -16.86 31.89 -1.58
CA SER A 725 -15.66 32.65 -1.23
C SER A 725 -15.76 34.08 -1.75
N LYS A 726 -15.52 35.06 -0.84
CA LYS A 726 -15.18 36.43 -1.21
C LYS A 726 -13.71 36.64 -0.86
N GLY A 727 -12.83 36.55 -1.87
CA GLY A 727 -11.38 36.63 -1.66
C GLY A 727 -10.66 35.31 -1.45
N LYS A 728 -9.57 35.30 -0.68
CA LYS A 728 -8.70 34.14 -0.46
C LYS A 728 -9.24 33.11 0.53
N PHE A 729 -10.16 33.51 1.42
CA PHE A 729 -10.71 32.63 2.44
C PHE A 729 -11.80 31.72 1.87
N GLN A 730 -11.59 30.41 2.00
CA GLN A 730 -12.54 29.37 1.61
C GLN A 730 -12.95 28.59 2.84
N SER A 731 -14.21 28.21 2.95
CA SER A 731 -14.68 27.35 4.03
C SER A 731 -15.81 26.43 3.59
N SER A 732 -15.91 25.31 4.26
CA SER A 732 -16.98 24.33 4.03
C SER A 732 -17.40 23.66 5.34
N TRP A 733 -18.65 23.22 5.36
CA TRP A 733 -19.20 22.35 6.41
C TRP A 733 -19.43 20.98 5.80
N SER A 734 -18.95 19.94 6.48
CA SER A 734 -19.22 18.55 6.13
C SER A 734 -20.00 17.89 7.25
N PHE A 735 -21.15 17.33 6.91
CA PHE A 735 -22.02 16.57 7.79
C PHE A 735 -21.98 15.11 7.34
N GLY A 736 -21.87 14.19 8.27
CA GLY A 736 -21.85 12.77 7.99
C GLY A 736 -22.69 11.97 8.97
N LEU A 737 -23.22 10.86 8.50
CA LEU A 737 -23.87 9.86 9.33
C LEU A 737 -23.35 8.50 8.90
N TYR A 738 -22.48 7.91 9.71
CA TYR A 738 -22.00 6.56 9.54
C TYR A 738 -23.04 5.57 10.01
N ASN A 739 -23.23 4.48 9.23
CA ASN A 739 -24.19 3.42 9.51
C ASN A 739 -25.63 3.95 9.71
N ALA A 740 -26.16 4.66 8.72
CA ALA A 740 -27.39 5.43 8.78
C ALA A 740 -28.65 4.66 9.25
N TYR A 741 -28.71 3.35 9.05
CA TYR A 741 -29.79 2.51 9.57
C TYR A 741 -29.46 1.78 10.89
N GLY A 742 -28.31 2.08 11.52
CA GLY A 742 -27.97 1.67 12.89
C GLY A 742 -27.79 0.17 13.12
N ARG A 743 -27.35 -0.60 12.11
CA ARG A 743 -27.11 -2.04 12.24
C ARG A 743 -26.01 -2.31 13.26
N LYS A 744 -26.23 -3.27 14.15
CA LYS A 744 -25.19 -3.82 15.04
C LYS A 744 -24.30 -4.79 14.26
N ASN A 745 -23.28 -4.26 13.60
CA ASN A 745 -22.31 -5.09 12.89
C ASN A 745 -21.41 -5.85 13.88
N PRO A 746 -21.04 -7.13 13.61
CA PRO A 746 -20.21 -7.92 14.51
C PRO A 746 -18.78 -7.40 14.53
N TYR A 747 -18.28 -7.07 15.72
CA TYR A 747 -16.87 -6.81 15.98
C TYR A 747 -16.19 -8.07 16.52
N ALA A 748 -16.77 -8.67 17.57
CA ALA A 748 -16.29 -9.89 18.19
C ALA A 748 -17.47 -10.74 18.65
N ILE A 749 -17.25 -12.06 18.68
CA ILE A 749 -18.15 -13.02 19.32
C ILE A 749 -17.36 -13.66 20.44
N THR A 750 -17.88 -13.56 21.67
CA THR A 750 -17.33 -14.19 22.86
C THR A 750 -18.30 -15.23 23.40
N PHE A 751 -17.76 -16.30 23.96
CA PHE A 751 -18.54 -17.38 24.52
C PHE A 751 -18.49 -17.27 26.05
N LYS A 752 -19.67 -17.30 26.69
CA LYS A 752 -19.82 -17.17 28.14
C LYS A 752 -20.78 -18.24 28.63
N GLU A 753 -20.60 -18.70 29.86
CA GLU A 753 -21.59 -19.56 30.49
C GLU A 753 -22.93 -18.83 30.61
N ASN A 754 -24.02 -19.52 30.31
CA ASN A 754 -25.36 -19.01 30.52
C ASN A 754 -25.62 -18.88 32.02
N LYS A 755 -26.03 -17.68 32.46
CA LYS A 755 -26.26 -17.37 33.90
C LYS A 755 -27.38 -18.18 34.54
N ILE A 756 -28.33 -18.69 33.73
CA ILE A 756 -29.51 -19.41 34.20
C ILE A 756 -29.28 -20.91 34.12
N ASN A 757 -28.60 -21.39 33.08
CA ASN A 757 -28.28 -22.79 32.87
C ASN A 757 -26.78 -22.94 32.55
N PRO A 758 -25.96 -23.32 33.55
CA PRO A 758 -24.51 -23.50 33.35
C PRO A 758 -24.11 -24.57 32.32
N GLU A 759 -25.02 -25.47 31.94
CA GLU A 759 -24.77 -26.45 30.88
C GLU A 759 -24.75 -25.80 29.49
N LYS A 760 -25.35 -24.63 29.33
CA LYS A 760 -25.40 -23.88 28.06
C LYS A 760 -24.29 -22.87 27.98
N ILE A 761 -23.96 -22.51 26.73
CA ILE A 761 -23.02 -21.44 26.38
C ILE A 761 -23.80 -20.38 25.58
N ASP A 762 -23.67 -19.14 25.97
CA ASP A 762 -24.16 -18.01 25.21
C ASP A 762 -23.08 -17.46 24.28
N ALA A 763 -23.40 -17.32 23.00
CA ALA A 763 -22.59 -16.58 22.04
C ALA A 763 -22.98 -15.10 22.08
N VAL A 764 -22.12 -14.26 22.60
CA VAL A 764 -22.37 -12.83 22.81
C VAL A 764 -21.66 -12.02 21.73
N GLN A 765 -22.44 -11.36 20.85
CA GLN A 765 -21.88 -10.47 19.84
C GLN A 765 -21.63 -9.07 20.45
N THR A 766 -20.40 -8.60 20.29
CA THR A 766 -20.02 -7.21 20.56
C THR A 766 -20.04 -6.44 19.23
N SER A 767 -20.60 -5.21 19.26
CA SER A 767 -20.63 -4.28 18.13
C SER A 767 -20.06 -2.95 18.59
N LEU A 768 -19.20 -2.31 17.78
CA LEU A 768 -18.54 -1.04 18.17
C LEU A 768 -19.43 0.17 17.90
N PHE A 769 -20.00 0.23 16.70
CA PHE A 769 -20.72 1.43 16.25
C PHE A 769 -22.13 1.08 15.76
N GLN A 770 -23.09 1.93 16.14
CA GLN A 770 -24.42 1.98 15.54
C GLN A 770 -24.49 3.23 14.67
N TRP A 771 -25.00 4.33 15.20
CA TRP A 771 -25.03 5.62 14.54
C TRP A 771 -23.84 6.46 14.99
N VAL A 772 -23.05 6.96 14.05
CA VAL A 772 -22.00 7.93 14.37
C VAL A 772 -22.20 9.18 13.54
N PRO A 773 -22.86 10.20 14.09
CA PRO A 773 -22.94 11.49 13.42
C PRO A 773 -21.58 12.19 13.46
N SER A 774 -21.30 12.97 12.43
CA SER A 774 -20.10 13.79 12.37
C SER A 774 -20.38 15.15 11.75
N VAL A 775 -19.68 16.16 12.27
CA VAL A 775 -19.71 17.52 11.74
C VAL A 775 -18.27 18.02 11.72
N THR A 776 -17.85 18.57 10.59
CA THR A 776 -16.50 19.13 10.44
C THR A 776 -16.56 20.47 9.71
N TYR A 777 -16.01 21.50 10.31
CA TYR A 777 -15.75 22.79 9.66
C TYR A 777 -14.37 22.79 9.06
N ASN A 778 -14.25 23.00 7.75
CA ASN A 778 -12.99 23.09 7.03
C ASN A 778 -12.76 24.52 6.58
N PHE A 779 -11.50 24.96 6.59
CA PHE A 779 -11.11 26.29 6.15
C PHE A 779 -9.79 26.24 5.38
N LYS A 780 -9.61 27.21 4.49
CA LYS A 780 -8.37 27.46 3.76
C LYS A 780 -8.22 28.96 3.58
N PHE A 781 -7.02 29.46 3.87
CA PHE A 781 -6.69 30.89 3.85
C PHE A 781 -5.41 31.16 3.07
#